data_401c691a53118370d73549f0db3b6265
#
_entry.id   401c691a53118370d73549f0db3b6265
#
_cell.length_a   1.000
_cell.length_b   1.000
_cell.length_c   1.000
_cell.angle_alpha   90.00
_cell.angle_beta   90.00
_cell.angle_gamma   90.00
#
_symmetry.space_group_name_H-M   'P 1'
#
loop_
_entity.id
_entity.type
_entity.pdbx_description
1 polymer ?
#
loop_
_entity_poly.entity_id
_entity_poly.type
_entity_poly.pdbx_seq_one_letter_code
_entity_poly.pdbx_strand_id
1 'polypeptide(L)'
;MNELERRFIAARRKAIELDYQRLNPMQREGVLTTEGPLLLLAGAGSGKTTVLINRVANLLRYGRGSDTEEIPIPISEDEAAFLEQYIKDPQEEMRPVMQYLCAVQPARPWEVLAITFTNKAAGELKERLERMLGEEALDVWAATFHAACVRILRRDIDKLGYDRNFTIYDTDDSKRVIKDILKDLGLEEKQFPTRELLSVISTAKGEMLSPEEFCQLWEQRGDWRKTRIGKVYKLYNQKLREANALDFDDIILHTVTLLQSDKEVRAYYQNKFRYILIDEYQDTNHLQFLLAGLLTGPHGNICVVGDDDQSIYRFRGADITNILSFEQRYKNARTIRLEQNYRSTQNILDAANAVIRNNQGRKGKTLWTQNGAGDPVTIKTCYNESDEANFVVGDIMSRYNQGANWRDNAILYRMNAQSNALEYAFKRNAVPYKIVGGVKFFDRAEVKDMLAYLCVICNPADDLRLRRIINVPSRKIGGASIEKAQAIAAAEGRPLFDIIRVARKYPELKSAAGRMEDFGQLIMELRSLCDELELVEFYGRVCQMSGYVQMLQEKNDMESRGRLENVQELASSISAFLESDPDDPSLAGFLNDVALYTDLDGQSDSDNCVTLMTMHSAKGLEFDHVYVTGMDEGVFPGNRAMGEQEEMEEERRLCYVAMTRARKTLTMTNVRQRMLFGQTEPKMPSRFLEEIPAENMRWLGKPEPRKALQWDDNWNDSWSGGWGSTTRGTYKTQEVKQQTRQKPLQHTAATRRAPAAASAPLMQLSAGDQVRHSAFGQGMVLSVRPMGGDALIEVAFDKVGTKKLMLKAAGAHLTKL
;
A
#
# COMPACT_ATOMS: atom_id res chain seq x y z
N MET A 1 -28.61 49.84 0.56
CA MET A 1 -28.29 49.33 -0.81
C MET A 1 -29.40 49.83 -1.73
N ASN A 2 -29.05 50.65 -2.71
CA ASN A 2 -29.98 51.16 -3.72
C ASN A 2 -30.25 50.15 -4.85
N GLU A 3 -31.12 50.46 -5.81
CA GLU A 3 -31.49 49.55 -6.89
C GLU A 3 -30.34 49.25 -7.85
N LEU A 4 -29.50 50.26 -8.18
CA LEU A 4 -28.32 50.14 -9.01
C LEU A 4 -27.29 49.18 -8.35
N GLU A 5 -27.03 49.35 -7.05
CA GLU A 5 -26.13 48.46 -6.28
C GLU A 5 -26.58 47.01 -6.32
N ARG A 6 -27.87 46.75 -6.13
CA ARG A 6 -28.44 45.39 -6.19
C ARG A 6 -28.27 44.76 -7.56
N ARG A 7 -28.55 45.55 -8.63
CA ARG A 7 -28.38 45.13 -10.02
C ARG A 7 -26.94 44.78 -10.34
N PHE A 8 -26.01 45.67 -9.94
CA PHE A 8 -24.60 45.48 -10.16
C PHE A 8 -24.10 44.23 -9.43
N ILE A 9 -24.45 44.00 -8.16
CA ILE A 9 -24.06 42.77 -7.41
C ILE A 9 -24.60 41.51 -8.05
N ALA A 10 -25.86 41.52 -8.50
CA ALA A 10 -26.45 40.40 -9.20
C ALA A 10 -25.74 40.10 -10.52
N ALA A 11 -25.39 41.14 -11.30
CA ALA A 11 -24.63 41.00 -12.53
C ALA A 11 -23.20 40.53 -12.26
N ARG A 12 -22.51 41.08 -11.25
CA ARG A 12 -21.19 40.67 -10.82
C ARG A 12 -21.13 39.16 -10.50
N ARG A 13 -22.04 38.68 -9.64
CA ARG A 13 -22.12 37.27 -9.29
C ARG A 13 -22.30 36.36 -10.50
N LYS A 14 -23.20 36.76 -11.42
CA LYS A 14 -23.41 36.00 -12.68
C LYS A 14 -22.20 36.04 -13.61
N ALA A 15 -21.54 37.20 -13.73
CA ALA A 15 -20.35 37.34 -14.58
C ALA A 15 -19.19 36.43 -14.06
N ILE A 16 -18.95 36.39 -12.74
CA ILE A 16 -17.98 35.47 -12.16
C ILE A 16 -18.37 34.01 -12.39
N GLU A 17 -19.68 33.70 -12.25
CA GLU A 17 -20.18 32.32 -12.41
C GLU A 17 -19.93 31.77 -13.84
N LEU A 18 -19.88 32.61 -14.84
CA LEU A 18 -19.58 32.25 -16.25
C LEU A 18 -18.21 31.55 -16.38
N ASP A 19 -17.20 32.00 -15.64
CA ASP A 19 -15.86 31.39 -15.64
C ASP A 19 -15.88 29.92 -15.13
N TYR A 20 -16.91 29.53 -14.39
CA TYR A 20 -17.04 28.25 -13.74
C TYR A 20 -18.21 27.39 -14.26
N GLN A 21 -18.76 27.68 -15.44
CA GLN A 21 -19.88 26.95 -16.03
C GLN A 21 -19.59 25.47 -16.28
N ARG A 22 -18.33 25.10 -16.48
CA ARG A 22 -17.89 23.71 -16.68
C ARG A 22 -17.97 22.86 -15.40
N LEU A 23 -18.08 23.51 -14.24
CA LEU A 23 -18.23 22.82 -12.96
C LEU A 23 -19.70 22.52 -12.70
N ASN A 24 -19.95 21.39 -12.02
CA ASN A 24 -21.30 21.10 -11.55
C ASN A 24 -21.74 22.10 -10.46
N PRO A 25 -23.04 22.19 -10.11
CA PRO A 25 -23.53 23.17 -9.14
C PRO A 25 -22.81 23.14 -7.80
N MET A 26 -22.53 21.92 -7.24
CA MET A 26 -21.86 21.79 -5.92
C MET A 26 -20.38 22.15 -6.01
N GLN A 27 -19.70 21.78 -7.09
CA GLN A 27 -18.31 22.19 -7.33
C GLN A 27 -18.20 23.72 -7.46
N ARG A 28 -19.11 24.33 -8.20
CA ARG A 28 -19.19 25.77 -8.41
C ARG A 28 -19.47 26.49 -7.10
N GLU A 29 -20.41 25.99 -6.30
CA GLU A 29 -20.69 26.52 -4.97
C GLU A 29 -19.42 26.49 -4.09
N GLY A 30 -18.66 25.37 -4.12
CA GLY A 30 -17.39 25.24 -3.40
C GLY A 30 -16.31 26.22 -3.86
N VAL A 31 -16.29 26.58 -5.14
CA VAL A 31 -15.38 27.60 -5.69
C VAL A 31 -15.79 29.01 -5.28
N LEU A 32 -17.08 29.32 -5.37
CA LEU A 32 -17.62 30.69 -5.20
C LEU A 32 -17.83 31.07 -3.72
N THR A 33 -17.87 30.12 -2.79
CA THR A 33 -17.93 30.40 -1.33
C THR A 33 -16.53 30.78 -0.84
N THR A 34 -16.22 32.08 -0.70
CA THR A 34 -14.82 32.51 -0.47
C THR A 34 -14.45 32.63 0.99
N GLU A 35 -15.32 33.08 1.85
CA GLU A 35 -15.03 33.46 3.23
C GLU A 35 -15.54 32.41 4.23
N GLY A 36 -14.85 32.34 5.37
CA GLY A 36 -15.19 31.47 6.48
C GLY A 36 -14.72 30.02 6.35
N PRO A 37 -14.96 29.19 7.38
CA PRO A 37 -14.57 27.80 7.37
C PRO A 37 -15.42 26.99 6.41
N LEU A 38 -14.80 26.26 5.50
CA LEU A 38 -15.47 25.44 4.47
C LEU A 38 -14.96 24.01 4.52
N LEU A 39 -15.87 23.05 4.63
CA LEU A 39 -15.60 21.62 4.44
C LEU A 39 -16.15 21.19 3.08
N LEU A 40 -15.28 20.78 2.17
CA LEU A 40 -15.65 20.10 0.94
C LEU A 40 -15.59 18.59 1.18
N LEU A 41 -16.72 17.99 1.50
CA LEU A 41 -16.84 16.55 1.71
C LEU A 41 -16.98 15.88 0.33
N ALA A 42 -15.88 15.40 -0.19
CA ALA A 42 -15.75 15.06 -1.59
C ALA A 42 -15.50 13.56 -1.78
N GLY A 43 -16.43 12.85 -2.40
CA GLY A 43 -16.28 11.42 -2.68
C GLY A 43 -15.17 11.11 -3.69
N ALA A 44 -14.90 9.81 -3.85
CA ALA A 44 -13.95 9.33 -4.85
C ALA A 44 -14.33 9.83 -6.25
N GLY A 45 -13.34 10.31 -7.03
CA GLY A 45 -13.58 10.74 -8.42
C GLY A 45 -14.49 11.94 -8.61
N SER A 46 -14.81 12.70 -7.55
CA SER A 46 -15.71 13.89 -7.61
C SER A 46 -15.02 15.18 -8.06
N GLY A 47 -13.75 15.14 -8.42
CA GLY A 47 -13.00 16.30 -8.87
C GLY A 47 -12.51 17.23 -7.76
N LYS A 48 -12.16 16.68 -6.58
CA LYS A 48 -11.57 17.40 -5.44
C LYS A 48 -10.52 18.43 -5.85
N THR A 49 -9.48 17.98 -6.55
CA THR A 49 -8.37 18.82 -6.99
C THR A 49 -8.84 19.90 -7.97
N THR A 50 -9.82 19.60 -8.82
CA THR A 50 -10.40 20.58 -9.75
C THR A 50 -11.08 21.71 -8.99
N VAL A 51 -11.87 21.41 -7.96
CA VAL A 51 -12.51 22.45 -7.12
C VAL A 51 -11.46 23.28 -6.41
N LEU A 52 -10.45 22.63 -5.82
CA LEU A 52 -9.39 23.32 -5.09
C LEU A 52 -8.63 24.31 -5.98
N ILE A 53 -8.23 23.89 -7.19
CA ILE A 53 -7.52 24.74 -8.16
C ILE A 53 -8.39 25.92 -8.60
N ASN A 54 -9.64 25.66 -8.98
CA ASN A 54 -10.55 26.72 -9.40
C ASN A 54 -10.89 27.67 -8.26
N ARG A 55 -10.96 27.19 -7.01
CA ARG A 55 -11.13 28.04 -5.83
C ARG A 55 -9.94 28.99 -5.63
N VAL A 56 -8.69 28.47 -5.71
CA VAL A 56 -7.51 29.32 -5.65
C VAL A 56 -7.55 30.37 -6.78
N ALA A 57 -7.86 29.96 -8.00
CA ALA A 57 -7.99 30.90 -9.13
C ALA A 57 -9.06 31.97 -8.90
N ASN A 58 -10.20 31.60 -8.30
CA ASN A 58 -11.27 32.54 -7.94
C ASN A 58 -10.79 33.56 -6.91
N LEU A 59 -10.10 33.11 -5.86
CA LEU A 59 -9.58 33.96 -4.81
C LEU A 59 -8.53 34.96 -5.34
N LEU A 60 -7.68 34.53 -6.27
CA LEU A 60 -6.65 35.38 -6.86
C LEU A 60 -7.24 36.39 -7.85
N ARG A 61 -8.26 36.00 -8.61
CA ARG A 61 -8.88 36.89 -9.64
C ARG A 61 -9.91 37.83 -9.03
N TYR A 62 -10.81 37.29 -8.22
CA TYR A 62 -12.02 38.02 -7.80
C TYR A 62 -12.09 38.27 -6.29
N GLY A 63 -11.21 37.65 -5.51
CA GLY A 63 -11.26 37.72 -4.05
C GLY A 63 -12.63 37.30 -3.52
N ARG A 64 -13.31 38.19 -2.82
CA ARG A 64 -14.65 37.99 -2.26
C ARG A 64 -15.79 38.38 -3.22
N GLY A 65 -15.49 38.73 -4.48
CA GLY A 65 -16.47 39.26 -5.43
C GLY A 65 -17.69 38.37 -5.66
N SER A 66 -17.58 37.06 -5.50
CA SER A 66 -18.67 36.08 -5.75
C SER A 66 -19.72 36.04 -4.63
N ASP A 67 -19.34 36.30 -3.36
CA ASP A 67 -20.25 36.09 -2.22
C ASP A 67 -20.43 37.32 -1.28
N THR A 68 -19.72 38.45 -1.52
CA THR A 68 -19.89 39.70 -0.78
C THR A 68 -20.93 40.64 -1.40
N GLU A 69 -21.46 41.52 -0.57
CA GLU A 69 -22.28 42.68 -1.02
C GLU A 69 -21.47 43.99 -1.07
N GLU A 70 -20.21 43.96 -0.70
CA GLU A 70 -19.31 45.09 -0.74
C GLU A 70 -19.06 45.53 -2.21
N ILE A 71 -19.09 46.84 -2.42
CA ILE A 71 -18.78 47.47 -3.71
C ILE A 71 -17.60 48.42 -3.46
N PRO A 72 -16.36 48.03 -3.77
CA PRO A 72 -15.17 48.79 -3.44
C PRO A 72 -14.89 49.97 -4.36
N ILE A 73 -15.62 50.09 -5.45
CA ILE A 73 -15.46 51.12 -6.50
C ILE A 73 -16.75 51.93 -6.68
N PRO A 74 -16.69 53.19 -7.07
CA PRO A 74 -17.87 53.90 -7.51
C PRO A 74 -18.50 53.20 -8.72
N ILE A 75 -19.82 53.03 -8.72
CA ILE A 75 -20.55 52.42 -9.80
C ILE A 75 -21.54 53.40 -10.43
N SER A 76 -21.67 53.32 -11.72
CA SER A 76 -22.73 54.03 -12.52
C SER A 76 -23.61 53.01 -13.26
N GLU A 77 -24.59 53.49 -14.01
CA GLU A 77 -25.40 52.65 -14.90
C GLU A 77 -24.55 51.97 -15.97
N ASP A 78 -23.45 52.61 -16.41
CA ASP A 78 -22.59 52.08 -17.45
C ASP A 78 -21.85 50.80 -17.01
N GLU A 79 -21.31 50.73 -15.79
CA GLU A 79 -20.65 49.52 -15.27
C GLU A 79 -21.66 48.36 -15.09
N ALA A 80 -22.86 48.67 -14.58
CA ALA A 80 -23.91 47.67 -14.46
C ALA A 80 -24.35 47.15 -15.84
N ALA A 81 -24.56 48.03 -16.78
CA ALA A 81 -24.93 47.67 -18.17
C ALA A 81 -23.81 46.87 -18.87
N PHE A 82 -22.53 47.22 -18.63
CA PHE A 82 -21.38 46.48 -19.15
C PHE A 82 -21.39 45.04 -18.67
N LEU A 83 -21.57 44.78 -17.36
CA LEU A 83 -21.63 43.42 -16.83
C LEU A 83 -22.84 42.65 -17.38
N GLU A 84 -24.01 43.30 -17.53
CA GLU A 84 -25.18 42.68 -18.12
C GLU A 84 -25.00 42.34 -19.63
N GLN A 85 -24.23 43.15 -20.35
CA GLN A 85 -23.85 42.88 -21.74
C GLN A 85 -22.88 41.73 -21.81
N TYR A 86 -21.84 41.72 -20.95
CA TYR A 86 -20.88 40.63 -20.86
C TYR A 86 -21.54 39.26 -20.55
N ILE A 87 -22.54 39.25 -19.66
CA ILE A 87 -23.30 38.04 -19.36
C ILE A 87 -24.07 37.51 -20.57
N LYS A 88 -24.58 38.39 -21.45
CA LYS A 88 -25.34 38.01 -22.65
C LYS A 88 -24.42 37.52 -23.77
N ASP A 89 -23.29 38.15 -23.93
CA ASP A 89 -22.32 37.88 -25.00
C ASP A 89 -20.90 38.07 -24.48
N PRO A 90 -20.30 37.04 -23.87
CA PRO A 90 -18.98 37.12 -23.27
C PRO A 90 -17.89 37.17 -24.35
N GLN A 91 -17.32 38.36 -24.56
CA GLN A 91 -16.19 38.60 -25.46
C GLN A 91 -14.89 38.59 -24.68
N GLU A 92 -13.82 37.96 -25.23
CA GLU A 92 -12.52 37.87 -24.55
C GLU A 92 -11.89 39.28 -24.29
N GLU A 93 -12.14 40.21 -25.20
CA GLU A 93 -11.68 41.61 -25.08
C GLU A 93 -12.31 42.35 -23.91
N MET A 94 -13.54 42.00 -23.54
CA MET A 94 -14.25 42.57 -22.38
C MET A 94 -13.76 42.01 -21.04
N ARG A 95 -13.07 40.86 -21.05
CA ARG A 95 -12.71 40.10 -19.87
C ARG A 95 -11.84 40.86 -18.84
N PRO A 96 -10.80 41.64 -19.24
CA PRO A 96 -10.02 42.41 -18.29
C PRO A 96 -10.86 43.43 -17.51
N VAL A 97 -11.78 44.10 -18.18
CA VAL A 97 -12.69 45.08 -17.56
C VAL A 97 -13.67 44.36 -16.64
N MET A 98 -14.26 43.25 -17.08
CA MET A 98 -15.14 42.43 -16.26
C MET A 98 -14.42 41.96 -14.99
N GLN A 99 -13.17 41.46 -15.10
CA GLN A 99 -12.39 41.03 -13.94
C GLN A 99 -12.14 42.18 -12.95
N TYR A 100 -11.80 43.36 -13.46
CA TYR A 100 -11.61 44.56 -12.61
C TYR A 100 -12.89 44.95 -11.86
N LEU A 101 -14.02 45.03 -12.55
CA LEU A 101 -15.30 45.35 -11.96
C LEU A 101 -15.81 44.34 -10.95
N CYS A 102 -15.48 43.07 -11.17
CA CYS A 102 -15.93 41.94 -10.33
C CYS A 102 -15.03 41.70 -9.13
N ALA A 103 -13.79 42.19 -9.12
CA ALA A 103 -12.83 41.93 -8.08
C ALA A 103 -13.14 42.71 -6.80
N VAL A 104 -13.20 42.01 -5.67
CA VAL A 104 -13.34 42.58 -4.33
C VAL A 104 -12.25 42.03 -3.44
N GLN A 105 -11.24 42.79 -3.14
CA GLN A 105 -10.08 42.42 -2.35
C GLN A 105 -9.46 41.10 -2.81
N PRO A 106 -9.06 40.96 -4.11
CA PRO A 106 -8.41 39.75 -4.59
C PRO A 106 -7.19 39.41 -3.73
N ALA A 107 -7.02 38.10 -3.50
CA ALA A 107 -5.88 37.63 -2.71
C ALA A 107 -4.60 37.73 -3.54
N ARG A 108 -3.51 38.06 -2.88
CA ARG A 108 -2.19 37.97 -3.49
C ARG A 108 -1.72 36.50 -3.44
N PRO A 109 -0.95 36.00 -4.43
CA PRO A 109 -0.55 34.60 -4.44
C PRO A 109 0.08 34.11 -3.15
N TRP A 110 0.94 34.90 -2.51
CA TRP A 110 1.59 34.56 -1.24
C TRP A 110 0.68 34.62 0.00
N GLU A 111 -0.55 35.12 -0.12
CA GLU A 111 -1.56 35.09 0.93
C GLU A 111 -2.36 33.77 0.95
N VAL A 112 -2.12 32.89 -0.03
CA VAL A 112 -2.77 31.58 -0.16
C VAL A 112 -1.80 30.46 0.19
N LEU A 113 -2.14 29.69 1.24
CA LEU A 113 -1.44 28.47 1.62
C LEU A 113 -2.28 27.25 1.20
N ALA A 114 -1.76 26.45 0.28
CA ALA A 114 -2.40 25.22 -0.21
C ALA A 114 -1.55 24.02 0.19
N ILE A 115 -2.06 23.20 1.12
CA ILE A 115 -1.34 22.03 1.67
C ILE A 115 -1.84 20.76 1.03
N THR A 116 -0.91 19.90 0.61
CA THR A 116 -1.16 18.56 0.09
C THR A 116 -0.33 17.52 0.85
N PHE A 117 -0.62 16.22 0.67
CA PHE A 117 0.13 15.15 1.36
C PHE A 117 1.41 14.71 0.65
N THR A 118 1.52 14.94 -0.67
CA THR A 118 2.68 14.50 -1.44
C THR A 118 3.28 15.63 -2.27
N ASN A 119 4.60 15.59 -2.46
CA ASN A 119 5.29 16.54 -3.32
C ASN A 119 4.78 16.51 -4.78
N LYS A 120 4.39 15.32 -5.25
CA LYS A 120 3.78 15.17 -6.58
C LYS A 120 2.47 15.96 -6.69
N ALA A 121 1.58 15.84 -5.70
CA ALA A 121 0.32 16.59 -5.69
C ALA A 121 0.54 18.10 -5.58
N ALA A 122 1.53 18.54 -4.78
CA ALA A 122 1.91 19.95 -4.69
C ALA A 122 2.47 20.47 -6.03
N GLY A 123 3.30 19.68 -6.72
CA GLY A 123 3.81 20.00 -8.06
C GLY A 123 2.69 20.11 -9.10
N GLU A 124 1.79 19.14 -9.13
CA GLU A 124 0.64 19.14 -10.04
C GLU A 124 -0.30 20.34 -9.80
N LEU A 125 -0.52 20.68 -8.53
CA LEU A 125 -1.30 21.89 -8.17
C LEU A 125 -0.66 23.14 -8.75
N LYS A 126 0.67 23.33 -8.60
CA LYS A 126 1.41 24.47 -9.14
C LYS A 126 1.33 24.53 -10.65
N GLU A 127 1.63 23.44 -11.34
CA GLU A 127 1.58 23.37 -12.80
C GLU A 127 0.19 23.71 -13.38
N ARG A 128 -0.87 23.29 -12.69
CA ARG A 128 -2.24 23.59 -13.12
C ARG A 128 -2.61 25.04 -12.86
N LEU A 129 -2.16 25.61 -11.72
CA LEU A 129 -2.36 27.03 -11.42
C LEU A 129 -1.59 27.92 -12.39
N GLU A 130 -0.34 27.59 -12.71
CA GLU A 130 0.48 28.30 -13.70
C GLU A 130 -0.15 28.32 -15.07
N ARG A 131 -0.66 27.16 -15.55
CA ARG A 131 -1.40 27.08 -16.82
C ARG A 131 -2.66 27.95 -16.86
N MET A 132 -3.31 28.15 -15.71
CA MET A 132 -4.57 28.88 -15.61
C MET A 132 -4.38 30.39 -15.37
N LEU A 133 -3.31 30.80 -14.69
CA LEU A 133 -3.13 32.16 -14.17
C LEU A 133 -1.82 32.81 -14.60
N GLY A 134 -0.91 32.05 -15.22
CA GLY A 134 0.44 32.51 -15.57
C GLY A 134 1.45 32.36 -14.42
N GLU A 135 2.66 32.92 -14.64
CA GLU A 135 3.81 32.77 -13.73
C GLU A 135 3.58 33.34 -12.32
N GLU A 136 2.72 34.35 -12.17
CA GLU A 136 2.41 34.94 -10.86
C GLU A 136 1.82 33.91 -9.88
N ALA A 137 1.16 32.86 -10.38
CA ALA A 137 0.60 31.79 -9.55
C ALA A 137 1.67 30.92 -8.86
N LEU A 138 2.93 31.00 -9.31
CA LEU A 138 4.04 30.25 -8.68
C LEU A 138 4.36 30.71 -7.26
N ASP A 139 3.97 31.91 -6.89
CA ASP A 139 4.12 32.46 -5.56
C ASP A 139 3.10 31.92 -4.55
N VAL A 140 2.10 31.16 -4.98
CA VAL A 140 1.18 30.43 -4.10
C VAL A 140 1.99 29.42 -3.27
N TRP A 141 1.77 29.40 -1.94
CA TRP A 141 2.42 28.46 -1.06
C TRP A 141 1.78 27.06 -1.20
N ALA A 142 1.92 26.46 -2.38
CA ALA A 142 1.53 25.06 -2.60
C ALA A 142 2.68 24.15 -2.13
N ALA A 143 2.45 23.40 -1.06
CA ALA A 143 3.48 22.60 -0.39
C ALA A 143 2.88 21.40 0.37
N THR A 144 3.74 20.45 0.78
CA THR A 144 3.37 19.47 1.81
C THR A 144 3.43 20.11 3.21
N PHE A 145 2.79 19.48 4.21
CA PHE A 145 2.90 19.94 5.61
C PHE A 145 4.36 20.15 6.02
N HIS A 146 5.23 19.18 5.78
CA HIS A 146 6.65 19.28 6.14
C HIS A 146 7.35 20.42 5.40
N ALA A 147 7.12 20.57 4.11
CA ALA A 147 7.76 21.62 3.32
C ALA A 147 7.33 23.04 3.79
N ALA A 148 6.07 23.20 4.13
CA ALA A 148 5.56 24.46 4.70
C ALA A 148 6.19 24.73 6.08
N CYS A 149 6.26 23.73 6.96
CA CYS A 149 6.89 23.83 8.27
C CYS A 149 8.40 24.16 8.16
N VAL A 150 9.13 23.50 7.26
CA VAL A 150 10.56 23.80 7.05
C VAL A 150 10.77 25.27 6.67
N ARG A 151 9.92 25.84 5.79
CA ARG A 151 10.01 27.27 5.44
C ARG A 151 9.75 28.18 6.63
N ILE A 152 8.78 27.84 7.49
CA ILE A 152 8.49 28.59 8.72
C ILE A 152 9.69 28.50 9.66
N LEU A 153 10.20 27.31 9.93
CA LEU A 153 11.32 27.08 10.84
C LEU A 153 12.63 27.72 10.34
N ARG A 154 12.92 27.69 9.05
CA ARG A 154 14.10 28.37 8.48
C ARG A 154 14.11 29.86 8.75
N ARG A 155 12.94 30.48 8.97
CA ARG A 155 12.84 31.89 9.30
C ARG A 155 12.92 32.14 10.79
N ASP A 156 12.20 31.39 11.62
CA ASP A 156 11.87 31.80 12.99
C ASP A 156 12.27 30.75 14.07
N ILE A 157 12.99 29.68 13.74
CA ILE A 157 13.34 28.62 14.70
C ILE A 157 14.31 29.12 15.80
N ASP A 158 15.01 30.21 15.56
CA ASP A 158 15.88 30.86 16.55
C ASP A 158 15.14 31.22 17.85
N LYS A 159 13.83 31.44 17.77
CA LYS A 159 12.95 31.62 18.94
C LYS A 159 12.86 30.37 19.84
N LEU A 160 13.14 29.19 19.31
CA LEU A 160 13.22 27.94 20.05
C LEU A 160 14.66 27.57 20.47
N GLY A 161 15.66 28.43 20.13
CA GLY A 161 17.06 28.19 20.46
C GLY A 161 17.79 27.22 19.55
N TYR A 162 17.38 27.11 18.31
CA TYR A 162 18.11 26.45 17.23
C TYR A 162 18.64 27.45 16.23
N ASP A 163 19.69 27.09 15.51
CA ASP A 163 20.15 27.92 14.39
C ASP A 163 19.27 27.67 13.17
N ARG A 164 19.06 28.69 12.35
CA ARG A 164 18.24 28.63 11.14
C ARG A 164 18.77 27.62 10.10
N ASN A 165 20.06 27.32 10.12
CA ASN A 165 20.73 26.37 9.25
C ASN A 165 20.72 24.93 9.78
N PHE A 166 19.66 24.53 10.50
CA PHE A 166 19.50 23.19 11.05
C PHE A 166 19.57 22.11 9.95
N THR A 167 20.06 20.94 10.32
CA THR A 167 20.10 19.75 9.46
C THR A 167 18.82 18.93 9.66
N ILE A 168 18.31 18.33 8.60
CA ILE A 168 17.18 17.37 8.69
C ILE A 168 17.77 15.97 8.64
N TYR A 169 17.60 15.23 9.73
CA TYR A 169 18.05 13.85 9.83
C TYR A 169 17.02 12.90 9.20
N ASP A 170 17.53 12.02 8.38
CA ASP A 170 16.72 10.92 7.85
C ASP A 170 16.60 9.76 8.86
N THR A 171 15.88 8.70 8.46
CA THR A 171 15.67 7.53 9.31
C THR A 171 16.98 6.83 9.66
N ASP A 172 17.98 6.83 8.79
CA ASP A 172 19.24 6.13 9.04
C ASP A 172 20.15 6.96 9.95
N ASP A 173 20.15 8.28 9.83
CA ASP A 173 20.80 9.19 10.77
C ASP A 173 20.20 9.03 12.17
N SER A 174 18.86 9.04 12.28
CA SER A 174 18.14 8.83 13.53
C SER A 174 18.48 7.49 14.19
N LYS A 175 18.58 6.40 13.40
CA LYS A 175 19.01 5.08 13.90
C LYS A 175 20.44 5.11 14.45
N ARG A 176 21.36 5.83 13.81
CA ARG A 176 22.74 5.95 14.28
C ARG A 176 22.80 6.64 15.63
N VAL A 177 22.09 7.76 15.78
CA VAL A 177 22.01 8.50 17.06
C VAL A 177 21.46 7.58 18.17
N ILE A 178 20.38 6.84 17.92
CA ILE A 178 19.83 5.89 18.92
C ILE A 178 20.85 4.79 19.28
N LYS A 179 21.58 4.24 18.30
CA LYS A 179 22.62 3.22 18.59
C LYS A 179 23.74 3.75 19.48
N ASP A 180 24.17 4.98 19.26
CA ASP A 180 25.16 5.62 20.10
C ASP A 180 24.62 5.82 21.53
N ILE A 181 23.36 6.25 21.68
CA ILE A 181 22.70 6.41 22.99
C ILE A 181 22.59 5.07 23.72
N LEU A 182 22.20 4.00 23.02
CA LEU A 182 22.12 2.67 23.63
C LEU A 182 23.49 2.21 24.16
N LYS A 183 24.55 2.48 23.41
CA LYS A 183 25.93 2.18 23.81
C LYS A 183 26.33 3.01 25.05
N ASP A 184 26.03 4.30 25.09
CA ASP A 184 26.32 5.20 26.19
C ASP A 184 25.59 4.78 27.47
N LEU A 185 24.37 4.28 27.35
CA LEU A 185 23.55 3.80 28.49
C LEU A 185 23.83 2.34 28.89
N GLY A 186 24.69 1.63 28.18
CA GLY A 186 24.94 0.20 28.38
C GLY A 186 23.71 -0.68 28.13
N LEU A 187 22.79 -0.25 27.24
CA LEU A 187 21.59 -0.97 26.87
C LEU A 187 21.84 -1.85 25.65
N GLU A 188 21.38 -3.08 25.69
CA GLU A 188 21.51 -4.00 24.56
C GLU A 188 20.45 -3.69 23.48
N GLU A 189 20.87 -3.59 22.21
CA GLU A 189 19.97 -3.39 21.06
C GLU A 189 18.93 -4.53 20.94
N LYS A 190 19.25 -5.74 21.44
CA LYS A 190 18.31 -6.87 21.48
C LYS A 190 17.12 -6.61 22.40
N GLN A 191 17.34 -5.94 23.54
CA GLN A 191 16.28 -5.62 24.52
C GLN A 191 15.55 -4.35 24.15
N PHE A 192 16.24 -3.42 23.47
CA PHE A 192 15.71 -2.11 23.04
C PHE A 192 15.98 -1.90 21.56
N PRO A 193 15.22 -2.55 20.67
CA PRO A 193 15.42 -2.43 19.22
C PRO A 193 15.31 -0.96 18.78
N THR A 194 16.31 -0.48 18.07
CA THR A 194 16.43 0.92 17.61
C THR A 194 15.14 1.42 16.92
N ARG A 195 14.49 0.55 16.16
CA ARG A 195 13.30 0.88 15.40
C ARG A 195 12.06 1.00 16.30
N GLU A 196 11.94 0.16 17.31
CA GLU A 196 10.88 0.26 18.34
C GLU A 196 11.03 1.58 19.10
N LEU A 197 12.26 1.91 19.49
CA LEU A 197 12.55 3.18 20.18
C LEU A 197 12.12 4.38 19.34
N LEU A 198 12.52 4.42 18.06
CA LEU A 198 12.11 5.50 17.15
C LEU A 198 10.59 5.56 16.96
N SER A 199 9.93 4.41 16.86
CA SER A 199 8.46 4.37 16.76
C SER A 199 7.76 4.91 18.00
N VAL A 200 8.24 4.55 19.20
CA VAL A 200 7.69 5.07 20.47
C VAL A 200 7.96 6.57 20.62
N ILE A 201 9.15 7.03 20.24
CA ILE A 201 9.51 8.46 20.27
C ILE A 201 8.64 9.23 19.28
N SER A 202 8.46 8.73 18.06
CA SER A 202 7.59 9.35 17.04
C SER A 202 6.15 9.48 17.54
N THR A 203 5.62 8.41 18.18
CA THR A 203 4.29 8.46 18.79
C THR A 203 4.21 9.53 19.88
N ALA A 204 5.20 9.58 20.79
CA ALA A 204 5.23 10.57 21.86
C ALA A 204 5.32 12.01 21.30
N LYS A 205 6.15 12.24 20.27
CA LYS A 205 6.21 13.54 19.57
C LYS A 205 4.87 13.88 18.92
N GLY A 206 4.21 12.91 18.29
CA GLY A 206 2.89 13.07 17.68
C GLY A 206 1.79 13.45 18.68
N GLU A 207 1.90 13.00 19.92
CA GLU A 207 1.02 13.35 21.05
C GLU A 207 1.49 14.60 21.82
N MET A 208 2.53 15.29 21.36
CA MET A 208 3.17 16.43 22.02
C MET A 208 3.68 16.14 23.43
N LEU A 209 4.01 14.90 23.75
CA LEU A 209 4.59 14.55 25.04
C LEU A 209 6.09 14.87 25.02
N SER A 210 6.52 15.75 25.91
CA SER A 210 7.94 15.99 26.16
C SER A 210 8.60 14.74 26.77
N PRO A 211 9.93 14.56 26.64
CA PRO A 211 10.61 13.44 27.28
C PRO A 211 10.36 13.35 28.79
N GLU A 212 10.23 14.50 29.47
CA GLU A 212 9.94 14.60 30.90
C GLU A 212 8.54 14.10 31.23
N GLU A 213 7.52 14.56 30.49
CA GLU A 213 6.13 14.11 30.67
C GLU A 213 5.99 12.64 30.34
N PHE A 214 6.67 12.15 29.28
CA PHE A 214 6.69 10.75 28.93
C PHE A 214 7.30 9.88 30.08
N CYS A 215 8.42 10.30 30.65
CA CYS A 215 9.03 9.61 31.80
C CYS A 215 8.07 9.57 32.99
N GLN A 216 7.50 10.70 33.39
CA GLN A 216 6.57 10.80 34.52
C GLN A 216 5.34 9.90 34.34
N LEU A 217 4.74 9.90 33.14
CA LEU A 217 3.57 9.09 32.82
C LEU A 217 3.84 7.59 33.03
N TRP A 218 4.99 7.11 32.58
CA TRP A 218 5.31 5.68 32.63
C TRP A 218 5.91 5.24 33.95
N GLU A 219 6.57 6.15 34.69
CA GLU A 219 6.96 5.95 36.09
C GLU A 219 5.74 5.74 37.00
N GLN A 220 4.72 6.61 36.83
CA GLN A 220 3.45 6.49 37.58
C GLN A 220 2.71 5.17 37.28
N ARG A 221 2.84 4.65 36.04
CA ARG A 221 2.25 3.36 35.62
C ARG A 221 3.10 2.14 35.98
N GLY A 222 4.28 2.33 36.55
CA GLY A 222 5.20 1.27 36.93
C GLY A 222 5.84 0.51 35.76
N ASP A 223 5.77 1.05 34.53
CA ASP A 223 6.38 0.43 33.35
C ASP A 223 7.88 0.82 33.27
N TRP A 224 8.70 -0.04 33.84
CA TRP A 224 10.16 0.17 33.88
C TRP A 224 10.80 0.24 32.49
N ARG A 225 10.24 -0.51 31.50
CA ARG A 225 10.76 -0.54 30.14
C ARG A 225 10.50 0.79 29.45
N LYS A 226 9.27 1.29 29.51
CA LYS A 226 8.91 2.58 28.93
C LYS A 226 9.59 3.75 29.65
N THR A 227 9.79 3.66 30.93
CA THR A 227 10.61 4.64 31.67
C THR A 227 12.05 4.70 31.15
N ARG A 228 12.67 3.56 30.82
CA ARG A 228 13.99 3.55 30.18
C ARG A 228 13.95 4.12 28.75
N ILE A 229 12.90 3.85 27.98
CA ILE A 229 12.69 4.46 26.68
C ILE A 229 12.59 5.98 26.81
N GLY A 230 11.92 6.51 27.84
CA GLY A 230 11.88 7.93 28.14
C GLY A 230 13.27 8.57 28.36
N LYS A 231 14.19 7.84 29.01
CA LYS A 231 15.59 8.29 29.15
C LYS A 231 16.32 8.31 27.80
N VAL A 232 16.08 7.33 26.94
CA VAL A 232 16.60 7.32 25.57
C VAL A 232 16.04 8.51 24.78
N TYR A 233 14.74 8.75 24.88
CA TYR A 233 14.06 9.88 24.22
C TYR A 233 14.66 11.22 24.65
N LYS A 234 14.91 11.40 25.94
CA LYS A 234 15.54 12.62 26.46
C LYS A 234 16.93 12.84 25.87
N LEU A 235 17.79 11.82 25.85
CA LEU A 235 19.12 11.89 25.27
C LEU A 235 19.07 12.07 23.74
N TYR A 236 18.08 11.47 23.08
CA TYR A 236 17.87 11.63 21.64
C TYR A 236 17.58 13.08 21.29
N ASN A 237 16.62 13.71 21.95
CA ASN A 237 16.32 15.14 21.74
C ASN A 237 17.52 16.03 22.10
N GLN A 238 18.28 15.70 23.15
CA GLN A 238 19.48 16.42 23.51
C GLN A 238 20.54 16.34 22.40
N LYS A 239 20.84 15.15 21.88
CA LYS A 239 21.82 14.95 20.79
C LYS A 239 21.39 15.64 19.50
N LEU A 240 20.11 15.63 19.16
CA LEU A 240 19.60 16.38 18.01
C LEU A 240 19.82 17.89 18.21
N ARG A 241 19.50 18.40 19.40
CA ARG A 241 19.67 19.83 19.72
C ARG A 241 21.14 20.25 19.68
N GLU A 242 22.05 19.44 20.23
CA GLU A 242 23.50 19.67 20.20
C GLU A 242 24.04 19.68 18.77
N ALA A 243 23.49 18.85 17.89
CA ALA A 243 23.84 18.79 16.47
C ALA A 243 23.16 19.86 15.62
N ASN A 244 22.33 20.71 16.20
CA ASN A 244 21.40 21.60 15.48
C ASN A 244 20.64 20.85 14.38
N ALA A 245 20.06 19.70 14.72
CA ALA A 245 19.36 18.80 13.80
C ALA A 245 17.91 18.58 14.24
N LEU A 246 17.05 18.32 13.27
CA LEU A 246 15.64 17.95 13.45
C LEU A 246 15.39 16.65 12.72
N ASP A 247 14.61 15.75 13.30
CA ASP A 247 14.03 14.65 12.53
C ASP A 247 12.71 15.06 11.85
N PHE A 248 12.09 14.17 11.11
CA PHE A 248 10.85 14.46 10.39
C PHE A 248 9.70 14.84 11.32
N ASP A 249 9.59 14.22 12.50
CA ASP A 249 8.55 14.53 13.48
C ASP A 249 8.78 15.89 14.10
N ASP A 250 10.03 16.26 14.37
CA ASP A 250 10.41 17.57 14.93
C ASP A 250 10.01 18.74 14.03
N ILE A 251 10.00 18.54 12.71
CA ILE A 251 9.64 19.61 11.76
C ILE A 251 8.23 20.13 12.05
N ILE A 252 7.25 19.25 12.22
CA ILE A 252 5.88 19.67 12.52
C ILE A 252 5.74 20.05 14.00
N LEU A 253 6.30 19.25 14.91
CA LEU A 253 6.24 19.48 16.35
C LEU A 253 6.81 20.87 16.73
N HIS A 254 8.00 21.20 16.27
CA HIS A 254 8.61 22.50 16.57
C HIS A 254 7.88 23.67 15.91
N THR A 255 7.28 23.47 14.73
CA THR A 255 6.43 24.50 14.12
C THR A 255 5.20 24.77 14.98
N VAL A 256 4.53 23.71 15.46
CA VAL A 256 3.38 23.84 16.38
C VAL A 256 3.82 24.52 17.69
N THR A 257 4.93 24.07 18.27
CA THR A 257 5.48 24.65 19.51
C THR A 257 5.82 26.13 19.34
N LEU A 258 6.46 26.49 18.23
CA LEU A 258 6.79 27.90 17.90
C LEU A 258 5.54 28.77 17.81
N LEU A 259 4.54 28.33 17.07
CA LEU A 259 3.30 29.05 16.90
C LEU A 259 2.45 29.12 18.19
N GLN A 260 2.61 28.16 19.12
CA GLN A 260 1.96 28.23 20.44
C GLN A 260 2.67 29.16 21.37
N SER A 261 4.00 29.15 21.42
CA SER A 261 4.82 29.88 22.39
C SER A 261 5.04 31.34 21.98
N ASP A 262 5.24 31.65 20.69
CA ASP A 262 5.50 33.00 20.21
C ASP A 262 4.28 33.58 19.51
N LYS A 263 3.67 34.58 20.18
CA LYS A 263 2.46 35.26 19.68
C LYS A 263 2.73 36.14 18.46
N GLU A 264 3.93 36.72 18.34
CA GLU A 264 4.29 37.60 17.23
C GLU A 264 4.50 36.78 15.96
N VAL A 265 5.22 35.65 16.05
CA VAL A 265 5.40 34.71 14.93
C VAL A 265 4.05 34.18 14.48
N ARG A 266 3.20 33.74 15.41
CA ARG A 266 1.85 33.29 15.10
C ARG A 266 1.04 34.34 14.38
N ALA A 267 0.97 35.56 14.91
CA ALA A 267 0.23 36.69 14.32
C ALA A 267 0.75 37.02 12.91
N TYR A 268 2.08 36.97 12.71
CA TYR A 268 2.67 37.15 11.39
C TYR A 268 2.13 36.17 10.36
N TYR A 269 2.14 34.87 10.66
CA TYR A 269 1.67 33.85 9.71
C TYR A 269 0.15 33.85 9.56
N GLN A 270 -0.61 34.17 10.60
CA GLN A 270 -2.06 34.37 10.54
C GLN A 270 -2.46 35.55 9.65
N ASN A 271 -1.68 36.60 9.64
CA ASN A 271 -1.90 37.76 8.76
C ASN A 271 -1.39 37.52 7.35
N LYS A 272 -0.30 36.76 7.22
CA LYS A 272 0.26 36.39 5.92
C LYS A 272 -0.67 35.46 5.15
N PHE A 273 -1.19 34.42 5.79
CA PHE A 273 -2.06 33.43 5.13
C PHE A 273 -3.53 33.80 5.33
N ARG A 274 -4.03 34.61 4.43
CA ARG A 274 -5.44 34.99 4.43
C ARG A 274 -6.36 33.81 4.10
N TYR A 275 -5.89 32.88 3.27
CA TYR A 275 -6.61 31.67 2.88
C TYR A 275 -5.74 30.43 3.05
N ILE A 276 -6.30 29.44 3.74
CA ILE A 276 -5.64 28.13 3.97
C ILE A 276 -6.51 27.07 3.33
N LEU A 277 -5.92 26.27 2.44
CA LEU A 277 -6.59 25.15 1.78
C LEU A 277 -5.81 23.87 2.10
N ILE A 278 -6.50 22.82 2.52
CA ILE A 278 -5.87 21.54 2.87
C ILE A 278 -6.59 20.41 2.13
N ASP A 279 -5.85 19.70 1.28
CA ASP A 279 -6.35 18.52 0.58
C ASP A 279 -6.16 17.25 1.42
N GLU A 280 -6.94 16.20 1.15
CA GLU A 280 -6.92 14.90 1.83
C GLU A 280 -6.99 15.01 3.37
N TYR A 281 -7.80 15.93 3.89
CA TYR A 281 -7.85 16.29 5.32
C TYR A 281 -8.14 15.11 6.25
N GLN A 282 -8.79 14.04 5.77
CA GLN A 282 -9.05 12.81 6.52
C GLN A 282 -7.79 12.01 6.89
N ASP A 283 -6.65 12.32 6.26
CA ASP A 283 -5.37 11.65 6.53
C ASP A 283 -4.47 12.45 7.49
N THR A 284 -4.97 13.56 8.04
CA THR A 284 -4.22 14.40 8.99
C THR A 284 -4.05 13.71 10.34
N ASN A 285 -2.85 13.84 10.93
CA ASN A 285 -2.59 13.47 12.31
C ASN A 285 -2.88 14.64 13.27
N HIS A 286 -2.74 14.38 14.56
CA HIS A 286 -3.01 15.37 15.62
C HIS A 286 -2.19 16.66 15.47
N LEU A 287 -0.88 16.58 15.21
CA LEU A 287 -0.01 17.76 15.04
C LEU A 287 -0.40 18.58 13.80
N GLN A 288 -0.72 17.94 12.70
CA GLN A 288 -1.16 18.62 11.47
C GLN A 288 -2.50 19.32 11.68
N PHE A 289 -3.41 18.70 12.42
CA PHE A 289 -4.68 19.30 12.82
C PHE A 289 -4.47 20.54 13.71
N LEU A 290 -3.58 20.48 14.71
CA LEU A 290 -3.23 21.63 15.54
C LEU A 290 -2.59 22.74 14.72
N LEU A 291 -1.66 22.40 13.84
CA LEU A 291 -0.98 23.35 12.96
C LEU A 291 -1.97 24.12 12.09
N ALA A 292 -2.91 23.40 11.45
CA ALA A 292 -3.96 24.03 10.65
C ALA A 292 -4.77 25.04 11.46
N GLY A 293 -5.14 24.68 12.69
CA GLY A 293 -5.88 25.56 13.60
C GLY A 293 -5.07 26.79 14.05
N LEU A 294 -3.76 26.63 14.30
CA LEU A 294 -2.87 27.73 14.71
C LEU A 294 -2.61 28.74 13.59
N LEU A 295 -2.51 28.25 12.35
CA LEU A 295 -2.32 29.10 11.17
C LEU A 295 -3.60 29.83 10.76
N THR A 296 -4.77 29.24 11.08
CA THR A 296 -6.06 29.88 10.79
C THR A 296 -6.18 31.15 11.63
N GLY A 297 -6.09 32.29 10.94
CA GLY A 297 -6.12 33.61 11.56
C GLY A 297 -7.53 34.12 11.91
N PRO A 298 -7.64 35.40 12.28
CA PRO A 298 -8.91 36.03 12.60
C PRO A 298 -9.95 36.00 11.47
N HIS A 299 -9.49 35.86 10.23
CA HIS A 299 -10.34 35.76 9.05
C HIS A 299 -11.15 34.44 9.02
N GLY A 300 -10.64 33.38 9.67
CA GLY A 300 -11.28 32.08 9.71
C GLY A 300 -11.38 31.36 8.35
N ASN A 301 -10.63 31.81 7.35
CA ASN A 301 -10.73 31.32 5.97
C ASN A 301 -9.93 30.03 5.78
N ILE A 302 -10.44 28.95 6.34
CA ILE A 302 -9.90 27.59 6.17
C ILE A 302 -10.85 26.76 5.31
N CYS A 303 -10.34 26.22 4.21
CA CYS A 303 -11.05 25.29 3.35
C CYS A 303 -10.36 23.93 3.42
N VAL A 304 -11.06 22.92 3.92
CA VAL A 304 -10.55 21.55 3.95
C VAL A 304 -11.31 20.69 2.95
N VAL A 305 -10.57 19.89 2.20
CA VAL A 305 -11.10 18.95 1.23
C VAL A 305 -10.75 17.55 1.67
N GLY A 306 -11.72 16.65 1.68
CA GLY A 306 -11.44 15.29 2.09
C GLY A 306 -12.59 14.33 1.85
N ASP A 307 -12.27 13.06 2.01
CA ASP A 307 -13.18 11.94 1.90
C ASP A 307 -13.03 11.03 3.11
N ASP A 308 -13.95 11.12 4.07
CA ASP A 308 -13.95 10.28 5.27
C ASP A 308 -13.99 8.78 4.94
N ASP A 309 -14.58 8.40 3.79
CA ASP A 309 -14.59 7.01 3.31
C ASP A 309 -13.26 6.56 2.68
N GLN A 310 -12.28 7.46 2.53
CA GLN A 310 -10.92 7.17 2.06
C GLN A 310 -9.83 7.35 3.13
N SER A 311 -10.17 7.43 4.41
CA SER A 311 -9.21 7.45 5.52
C SER A 311 -8.67 6.03 5.76
N ILE A 312 -7.45 5.77 5.27
CA ILE A 312 -6.80 4.45 5.28
C ILE A 312 -5.35 4.49 5.80
N TYR A 313 -4.97 5.55 6.51
CA TYR A 313 -3.61 5.73 7.04
C TYR A 313 -3.56 5.84 8.57
N ARG A 314 -4.51 5.23 9.30
CA ARG A 314 -4.51 5.17 10.76
C ARG A 314 -3.21 4.57 11.30
N PHE A 315 -2.67 3.55 10.63
CA PHE A 315 -1.38 2.94 10.99
C PHE A 315 -0.18 3.90 10.87
N ARG A 316 -0.36 5.08 10.24
CA ARG A 316 0.61 6.19 10.18
C ARG A 316 0.22 7.36 11.09
N GLY A 317 -0.74 7.17 11.99
CA GLY A 317 -1.20 8.18 12.93
C GLY A 317 -2.28 9.13 12.38
N ALA A 318 -2.87 8.85 11.22
CA ALA A 318 -4.03 9.61 10.74
C ALA A 318 -5.22 9.42 11.69
N ASP A 319 -5.94 10.51 11.95
CA ASP A 319 -7.12 10.52 12.80
C ASP A 319 -8.34 11.04 12.04
N ILE A 320 -9.23 10.13 11.68
CA ILE A 320 -10.47 10.45 10.98
C ILE A 320 -11.36 11.43 11.75
N THR A 321 -11.24 11.50 13.08
CA THR A 321 -12.05 12.41 13.90
C THR A 321 -11.82 13.87 13.54
N ASN A 322 -10.65 14.21 12.96
CA ASN A 322 -10.32 15.56 12.50
C ASN A 322 -11.32 16.07 11.44
N ILE A 323 -11.67 15.24 10.44
CA ILE A 323 -12.65 15.64 9.43
C ILE A 323 -14.09 15.49 9.96
N LEU A 324 -14.34 14.47 10.79
CA LEU A 324 -15.68 14.23 11.34
C LEU A 324 -16.12 15.36 12.27
N SER A 325 -15.19 15.92 13.08
CA SER A 325 -15.45 16.99 14.08
C SER A 325 -15.28 18.41 13.55
N PHE A 326 -15.02 18.61 12.27
CA PHE A 326 -14.71 19.93 11.69
C PHE A 326 -15.77 20.99 12.03
N GLU A 327 -17.06 20.67 11.88
CA GLU A 327 -18.19 21.57 12.16
C GLU A 327 -18.35 21.87 13.66
N GLN A 328 -17.91 20.97 14.53
CA GLN A 328 -17.91 21.19 15.98
C GLN A 328 -16.83 22.19 16.38
N ARG A 329 -15.67 22.13 15.71
CA ARG A 329 -14.57 23.06 15.96
C ARG A 329 -14.83 24.44 15.37
N TYR A 330 -15.39 24.51 14.18
CA TYR A 330 -15.70 25.76 13.48
C TYR A 330 -17.23 25.91 13.40
N LYS A 331 -17.81 26.62 14.39
CA LYS A 331 -19.27 26.74 14.58
C LYS A 331 -20.04 27.29 13.37
N ASN A 332 -19.36 28.09 12.52
CA ASN A 332 -19.95 28.67 11.30
C ASN A 332 -19.48 27.96 10.03
N ALA A 333 -18.97 26.74 10.17
CA ALA A 333 -18.49 25.98 9.04
C ALA A 333 -19.62 25.64 8.07
N ARG A 334 -19.37 25.87 6.79
CA ARG A 334 -20.23 25.41 5.70
C ARG A 334 -19.72 24.07 5.20
N THR A 335 -20.61 23.11 5.01
CA THR A 335 -20.27 21.80 4.43
C THR A 335 -20.93 21.64 3.08
N ILE A 336 -20.16 21.42 2.04
CA ILE A 336 -20.60 21.16 0.67
C ILE A 336 -20.22 19.71 0.32
N ARG A 337 -21.20 18.90 -0.16
CA ARG A 337 -20.98 17.53 -0.58
C ARG A 337 -20.77 17.44 -2.07
N LEU A 338 -19.62 16.87 -2.47
CA LEU A 338 -19.30 16.58 -3.87
C LEU A 338 -19.56 15.10 -4.13
N GLU A 339 -20.78 14.75 -4.57
CA GLU A 339 -21.23 13.38 -4.72
C GLU A 339 -21.24 12.88 -6.16
N GLN A 340 -21.18 13.81 -7.15
CA GLN A 340 -21.09 13.44 -8.55
C GLN A 340 -19.69 12.92 -8.87
N ASN A 341 -19.63 11.65 -9.28
CA ASN A 341 -18.39 11.00 -9.69
C ASN A 341 -18.22 11.09 -11.21
N TYR A 342 -16.99 11.41 -11.66
CA TYR A 342 -16.62 11.53 -13.07
C TYR A 342 -15.70 10.41 -13.56
N ARG A 343 -15.36 9.46 -12.65
CA ARG A 343 -14.41 8.40 -12.94
C ARG A 343 -15.09 7.11 -13.34
N SER A 344 -15.95 6.59 -12.49
CA SER A 344 -16.48 5.24 -12.54
C SER A 344 -17.87 5.17 -13.15
N THR A 345 -18.28 3.98 -13.58
CA THR A 345 -19.67 3.66 -13.96
C THR A 345 -20.55 3.44 -12.75
N GLN A 346 -21.90 3.51 -12.93
CA GLN A 346 -22.85 3.49 -11.82
C GLN A 346 -22.83 2.16 -11.05
N ASN A 347 -22.72 1.00 -11.72
CA ASN A 347 -22.67 -0.30 -11.05
C ASN A 347 -21.49 -0.41 -10.08
N ILE A 348 -20.32 0.14 -10.43
CA ILE A 348 -19.16 0.18 -9.54
C ILE A 348 -19.44 1.05 -8.33
N LEU A 349 -20.08 2.22 -8.55
CA LEU A 349 -20.39 3.13 -7.45
C LEU A 349 -21.47 2.58 -6.51
N ASP A 350 -22.50 1.94 -7.04
CA ASP A 350 -23.55 1.34 -6.22
C ASP A 350 -22.99 0.20 -5.35
N ALA A 351 -22.12 -0.62 -5.93
CA ALA A 351 -21.40 -1.64 -5.18
C ALA A 351 -20.52 -1.03 -4.08
N ALA A 352 -19.74 0.01 -4.40
CA ALA A 352 -18.88 0.70 -3.43
C ALA A 352 -19.69 1.42 -2.34
N ASN A 353 -20.79 2.10 -2.70
CA ASN A 353 -21.70 2.73 -1.77
C ASN A 353 -22.34 1.71 -0.82
N ALA A 354 -22.71 0.52 -1.31
CA ALA A 354 -23.29 -0.53 -0.50
C ALA A 354 -22.32 -1.06 0.53
N VAL A 355 -21.06 -1.33 0.12
CA VAL A 355 -20.01 -1.79 1.02
C VAL A 355 -19.74 -0.75 2.10
N ILE A 356 -19.47 0.51 1.74
CA ILE A 356 -19.05 1.54 2.69
C ILE A 356 -20.18 1.97 3.65
N ARG A 357 -21.44 1.75 3.27
CA ARG A 357 -22.62 2.08 4.11
C ARG A 357 -22.62 1.34 5.44
N ASN A 358 -21.94 0.19 5.52
CA ASN A 358 -21.84 -0.62 6.74
C ASN A 358 -20.91 -0.01 7.80
N ASN A 359 -20.14 1.03 7.48
CA ASN A 359 -19.38 1.79 8.46
C ASN A 359 -20.26 2.79 9.19
N GLN A 360 -20.07 2.90 10.52
CA GLN A 360 -20.83 3.81 11.38
C GLN A 360 -20.15 5.19 11.50
N GLY A 361 -18.81 5.21 11.57
CA GLY A 361 -18.01 6.44 11.72
C GLY A 361 -17.86 7.21 10.41
N ARG A 362 -18.97 7.77 9.85
CA ARG A 362 -18.94 8.52 8.58
C ARG A 362 -19.94 9.67 8.53
N LYS A 363 -19.65 10.70 7.72
CA LYS A 363 -20.55 11.87 7.50
C LYS A 363 -21.70 11.59 6.54
N GLY A 364 -21.74 10.45 5.89
CA GLY A 364 -22.80 10.03 4.96
C GLY A 364 -22.81 10.85 3.66
N LYS A 365 -22.44 10.19 2.56
CA LYS A 365 -22.58 10.65 1.18
C LYS A 365 -22.88 9.45 0.29
N THR A 366 -23.44 9.71 -0.89
CA THR A 366 -23.77 8.68 -1.87
C THR A 366 -23.27 9.12 -3.23
N LEU A 367 -22.33 8.36 -3.80
CA LEU A 367 -21.79 8.65 -5.11
C LEU A 367 -22.77 8.27 -6.21
N TRP A 368 -22.88 9.15 -7.21
CA TRP A 368 -23.64 8.90 -8.42
C TRP A 368 -22.88 9.44 -9.63
N THR A 369 -23.19 8.99 -10.85
CA THR A 369 -22.49 9.38 -12.06
C THR A 369 -23.42 9.51 -13.26
N GLN A 370 -22.94 10.22 -14.28
CA GLN A 370 -23.54 10.29 -15.61
C GLN A 370 -22.82 9.39 -16.64
N ASN A 371 -21.83 8.60 -16.21
CA ASN A 371 -21.05 7.71 -17.09
C ASN A 371 -21.82 6.44 -17.51
N GLY A 372 -23.15 6.39 -17.24
CA GLY A 372 -23.97 5.21 -17.54
C GLY A 372 -23.83 4.09 -16.50
N ALA A 373 -24.62 3.03 -16.67
CA ALA A 373 -24.64 1.90 -15.74
C ALA A 373 -23.32 1.14 -15.73
N GLY A 374 -22.70 0.93 -16.88
CA GLY A 374 -21.51 0.09 -17.04
C GLY A 374 -21.79 -1.39 -16.80
N ASP A 375 -20.72 -2.20 -16.79
CA ASP A 375 -20.81 -3.62 -16.47
C ASP A 375 -21.02 -3.85 -14.98
N PRO A 376 -21.78 -4.90 -14.58
CA PRO A 376 -21.81 -5.34 -13.19
C PRO A 376 -20.42 -5.74 -12.70
N VAL A 377 -20.16 -5.54 -11.41
CA VAL A 377 -18.92 -6.00 -10.76
C VAL A 377 -18.80 -7.51 -10.92
N THR A 378 -17.72 -7.97 -11.53
CA THR A 378 -17.48 -9.40 -11.71
C THR A 378 -16.80 -9.97 -10.47
N ILE A 379 -17.44 -10.94 -9.81
CA ILE A 379 -16.82 -11.72 -8.72
C ILE A 379 -16.49 -13.12 -9.26
N LYS A 380 -15.26 -13.58 -9.06
CA LYS A 380 -14.83 -14.89 -9.49
C LYS A 380 -14.28 -15.69 -8.32
N THR A 381 -14.92 -16.83 -8.03
CA THR A 381 -14.35 -17.81 -7.11
C THR A 381 -13.47 -18.78 -7.89
N CYS A 382 -12.19 -18.78 -7.56
CA CYS A 382 -11.17 -19.66 -8.12
C CYS A 382 -10.92 -20.85 -7.20
N TYR A 383 -10.18 -21.85 -7.66
CA TYR A 383 -9.85 -22.99 -6.84
C TYR A 383 -8.74 -22.65 -5.84
N ASN A 384 -7.64 -22.10 -6.32
CA ASN A 384 -6.49 -21.65 -5.54
C ASN A 384 -5.89 -20.35 -6.14
N GLU A 385 -4.80 -19.84 -5.55
CA GLU A 385 -4.09 -18.63 -5.98
C GLU A 385 -3.50 -18.72 -7.39
N SER A 386 -3.10 -19.92 -7.83
CA SER A 386 -2.59 -20.11 -9.18
C SER A 386 -3.72 -20.03 -10.22
N ASP A 387 -4.89 -20.60 -9.92
CA ASP A 387 -6.08 -20.48 -10.75
C ASP A 387 -6.58 -19.02 -10.79
N GLU A 388 -6.53 -18.33 -9.65
CA GLU A 388 -6.82 -16.88 -9.54
C GLU A 388 -5.91 -16.05 -10.46
N ALA A 389 -4.60 -16.27 -10.37
CA ALA A 389 -3.61 -15.54 -11.17
C ALA A 389 -3.77 -15.84 -12.68
N ASN A 390 -3.98 -17.09 -13.05
CA ASN A 390 -4.20 -17.48 -14.45
C ASN A 390 -5.51 -16.89 -15.00
N PHE A 391 -6.58 -16.84 -14.21
CA PHE A 391 -7.83 -16.20 -14.61
C PHE A 391 -7.61 -14.71 -14.88
N VAL A 392 -6.93 -14.00 -13.99
CA VAL A 392 -6.67 -12.55 -14.13
C VAL A 392 -5.82 -12.29 -15.38
N VAL A 393 -4.72 -13.03 -15.57
CA VAL A 393 -3.86 -12.88 -16.75
C VAL A 393 -4.61 -13.19 -18.04
N GLY A 394 -5.42 -14.26 -18.05
CA GLY A 394 -6.23 -14.64 -19.20
C GLY A 394 -7.27 -13.57 -19.59
N ASP A 395 -7.93 -12.95 -18.60
CA ASP A 395 -8.89 -11.86 -18.85
C ASP A 395 -8.17 -10.62 -19.38
N ILE A 396 -7.03 -10.24 -18.81
CA ILE A 396 -6.20 -9.12 -19.31
C ILE A 396 -5.75 -9.36 -20.75
N MET A 397 -5.29 -10.57 -21.09
CA MET A 397 -4.92 -10.93 -22.45
C MET A 397 -6.11 -10.85 -23.41
N SER A 398 -7.29 -11.29 -22.95
CA SER A 398 -8.52 -11.18 -23.74
C SER A 398 -8.87 -9.72 -24.06
N ARG A 399 -8.75 -8.83 -23.07
CA ARG A 399 -8.96 -7.37 -23.25
C ARG A 399 -7.94 -6.75 -24.18
N TYR A 400 -6.67 -7.15 -24.05
CA TYR A 400 -5.63 -6.69 -24.97
C TYR A 400 -5.94 -7.07 -26.41
N ASN A 401 -6.44 -8.28 -26.64
CA ASN A 401 -6.89 -8.72 -27.97
C ASN A 401 -8.08 -7.92 -28.51
N GLN A 402 -8.89 -7.35 -27.62
CA GLN A 402 -10.01 -6.47 -27.96
C GLN A 402 -9.59 -5.00 -28.16
N GLY A 403 -8.29 -4.69 -28.05
CA GLY A 403 -7.73 -3.36 -28.31
C GLY A 403 -7.43 -2.51 -27.08
N ALA A 404 -7.58 -3.04 -25.86
CA ALA A 404 -7.12 -2.37 -24.64
C ALA A 404 -5.58 -2.38 -24.57
N ASN A 405 -4.99 -1.40 -23.87
CA ASN A 405 -3.55 -1.44 -23.59
C ASN A 405 -3.26 -2.19 -22.30
N TRP A 406 -2.04 -2.72 -22.15
CA TRP A 406 -1.62 -3.32 -20.90
C TRP A 406 -1.73 -2.34 -19.72
N ARG A 407 -1.31 -1.08 -19.92
CA ARG A 407 -1.34 -0.01 -18.90
C ARG A 407 -2.74 0.36 -18.41
N ASP A 408 -3.79 -0.03 -19.13
CA ASP A 408 -5.18 0.25 -18.73
C ASP A 408 -5.64 -0.66 -17.60
N ASN A 409 -4.83 -1.70 -17.26
CA ASN A 409 -5.14 -2.71 -16.26
C ASN A 409 -4.30 -2.55 -15.00
N ALA A 410 -4.95 -2.69 -13.83
CA ALA A 410 -4.27 -2.74 -12.54
C ALA A 410 -4.76 -3.90 -11.69
N ILE A 411 -3.82 -4.52 -10.95
CA ILE A 411 -4.11 -5.56 -9.98
C ILE A 411 -3.79 -5.03 -8.60
N LEU A 412 -4.78 -5.09 -7.72
CA LEU A 412 -4.71 -4.60 -6.36
C LEU A 412 -4.79 -5.79 -5.40
N TYR A 413 -3.85 -5.86 -4.47
CA TYR A 413 -3.79 -6.88 -3.44
C TYR A 413 -3.55 -6.27 -2.06
N ARG A 414 -3.88 -7.03 -1.00
CA ARG A 414 -3.75 -6.56 0.39
C ARG A 414 -2.32 -6.66 0.91
N MET A 415 -1.63 -7.75 0.61
CA MET A 415 -0.28 -8.08 1.09
C MET A 415 0.68 -8.26 -0.08
N ASN A 416 1.93 -7.83 0.12
CA ASN A 416 2.98 -7.99 -0.89
C ASN A 416 3.26 -9.46 -1.24
N ALA A 417 3.07 -10.40 -0.32
CA ALA A 417 3.25 -11.83 -0.56
C ALA A 417 2.34 -12.34 -1.70
N GLN A 418 1.13 -11.78 -1.85
CA GLN A 418 0.20 -12.18 -2.91
C GLN A 418 0.72 -11.91 -4.33
N SER A 419 1.71 -11.00 -4.50
CA SER A 419 2.24 -10.72 -5.83
C SER A 419 2.98 -11.91 -6.46
N ASN A 420 3.50 -12.84 -5.65
CA ASN A 420 4.32 -13.95 -6.11
C ASN A 420 3.58 -14.81 -7.16
N ALA A 421 2.39 -15.32 -6.84
CA ALA A 421 1.60 -16.12 -7.78
C ALA A 421 1.20 -15.33 -9.04
N LEU A 422 0.89 -14.04 -8.89
CA LEU A 422 0.58 -13.15 -10.01
C LEU A 422 1.81 -12.95 -10.90
N GLU A 423 2.96 -12.59 -10.31
CA GLU A 423 4.21 -12.39 -11.05
C GLU A 423 4.58 -13.66 -11.84
N TYR A 424 4.40 -14.82 -11.22
CA TYR A 424 4.62 -16.09 -11.88
C TYR A 424 3.73 -16.26 -13.12
N ALA A 425 2.43 -16.00 -12.99
CA ALA A 425 1.50 -16.11 -14.11
C ALA A 425 1.79 -15.09 -15.23
N PHE A 426 2.15 -13.84 -14.87
CA PHE A 426 2.51 -12.80 -15.84
C PHE A 426 3.75 -13.20 -16.65
N LYS A 427 4.79 -13.70 -15.99
CA LYS A 427 6.02 -14.14 -16.64
C LYS A 427 5.79 -15.33 -17.58
N ARG A 428 5.06 -16.34 -17.12
CA ARG A 428 4.75 -17.52 -17.97
C ARG A 428 4.03 -17.17 -19.25
N ASN A 429 3.20 -16.12 -19.22
CA ASN A 429 2.43 -15.66 -20.38
C ASN A 429 3.10 -14.49 -21.13
N ALA A 430 4.33 -14.11 -20.76
CA ALA A 430 5.09 -12.98 -21.32
C ALA A 430 4.30 -11.65 -21.37
N VAL A 431 3.39 -11.44 -20.41
CA VAL A 431 2.64 -10.20 -20.27
C VAL A 431 3.48 -9.19 -19.49
N PRO A 432 3.76 -8.00 -20.04
CA PRO A 432 4.60 -7.01 -19.37
C PRO A 432 3.89 -6.44 -18.14
N TYR A 433 4.59 -6.36 -17.02
CA TYR A 433 4.06 -5.80 -15.78
C TYR A 433 5.11 -5.00 -15.01
N LYS A 434 4.64 -4.11 -14.12
CA LYS A 434 5.46 -3.39 -13.15
C LYS A 434 4.81 -3.43 -11.77
N ILE A 435 5.65 -3.41 -10.72
CA ILE A 435 5.19 -3.31 -9.33
C ILE A 435 5.41 -1.90 -8.84
N VAL A 436 4.34 -1.25 -8.37
CA VAL A 436 4.41 0.10 -7.81
C VAL A 436 4.50 0.04 -6.29
N GLY A 437 5.51 0.72 -5.73
CA GLY A 437 5.75 0.74 -4.28
C GLY A 437 6.36 -0.54 -3.72
N GLY A 438 6.88 -1.41 -4.57
CA GLY A 438 7.51 -2.67 -4.19
C GLY A 438 8.64 -3.07 -5.14
N VAL A 439 9.36 -4.11 -4.74
CA VAL A 439 10.37 -4.80 -5.54
C VAL A 439 9.79 -6.15 -5.97
N LYS A 440 10.11 -6.62 -7.15
CA LYS A 440 9.70 -7.97 -7.62
C LYS A 440 10.06 -9.02 -6.58
N PHE A 441 9.25 -10.06 -6.45
CA PHE A 441 9.35 -11.02 -5.35
C PHE A 441 10.76 -11.59 -5.18
N PHE A 442 11.33 -12.15 -6.24
CA PHE A 442 12.68 -12.74 -6.20
C PHE A 442 13.82 -11.70 -6.10
N ASP A 443 13.53 -10.42 -6.31
CA ASP A 443 14.49 -9.33 -6.15
C ASP A 443 14.55 -8.75 -4.74
N ARG A 444 13.58 -9.09 -3.87
CA ARG A 444 13.54 -8.63 -2.47
C ARG A 444 14.77 -9.12 -1.72
N ALA A 445 15.33 -8.25 -0.89
CA ALA A 445 16.58 -8.52 -0.18
C ALA A 445 16.53 -9.80 0.67
N GLU A 446 15.46 -9.99 1.43
CA GLU A 446 15.24 -11.16 2.27
C GLU A 446 15.05 -12.45 1.47
N VAL A 447 14.39 -12.38 0.32
CA VAL A 447 14.22 -13.54 -0.58
C VAL A 447 15.58 -13.89 -1.21
N LYS A 448 16.36 -12.90 -1.66
CA LYS A 448 17.73 -13.11 -2.16
C LYS A 448 18.66 -13.67 -1.10
N ASP A 449 18.50 -13.28 0.16
CA ASP A 449 19.27 -13.86 1.27
C ASP A 449 18.94 -15.34 1.46
N MET A 450 17.66 -15.72 1.48
CA MET A 450 17.26 -17.10 1.61
C MET A 450 17.66 -17.95 0.40
N LEU A 451 17.50 -17.43 -0.82
CA LEU A 451 18.01 -18.08 -2.04
C LEU A 451 19.53 -18.26 -1.98
N ALA A 452 20.27 -17.29 -1.43
CA ALA A 452 21.71 -17.42 -1.28
C ALA A 452 22.08 -18.53 -0.29
N TYR A 453 21.31 -18.72 0.81
CA TYR A 453 21.47 -19.89 1.67
C TYR A 453 21.28 -21.19 0.89
N LEU A 454 20.17 -21.31 0.17
CA LEU A 454 19.85 -22.50 -0.63
C LEU A 454 20.93 -22.79 -1.69
N CYS A 455 21.43 -21.75 -2.37
CA CYS A 455 22.51 -21.88 -3.35
C CYS A 455 23.82 -22.35 -2.72
N VAL A 456 24.22 -21.81 -1.56
CA VAL A 456 25.47 -22.23 -0.89
C VAL A 456 25.37 -23.64 -0.34
N ILE A 457 24.18 -24.07 0.11
CA ILE A 457 23.94 -25.46 0.51
C ILE A 457 24.08 -26.39 -0.69
N CYS A 458 23.50 -26.02 -1.83
CA CYS A 458 23.63 -26.80 -3.07
C CYS A 458 25.06 -26.77 -3.61
N ASN A 459 25.66 -25.60 -3.71
CA ASN A 459 27.02 -25.38 -4.21
C ASN A 459 27.88 -24.54 -3.26
N PRO A 460 28.65 -25.14 -2.35
CA PRO A 460 29.51 -24.41 -1.41
C PRO A 460 30.66 -23.62 -2.06
N ALA A 461 30.95 -23.85 -3.34
CA ALA A 461 31.96 -23.09 -4.07
C ALA A 461 31.46 -21.74 -4.58
N ASP A 462 30.19 -21.38 -4.36
CA ASP A 462 29.64 -20.08 -4.72
C ASP A 462 30.06 -19.00 -3.69
N ASP A 463 31.23 -18.48 -3.85
CA ASP A 463 31.81 -17.47 -2.98
C ASP A 463 31.01 -16.16 -2.95
N LEU A 464 30.32 -15.81 -4.04
CA LEU A 464 29.51 -14.59 -4.11
C LEU A 464 28.30 -14.67 -3.15
N ARG A 465 27.57 -15.76 -3.22
CA ARG A 465 26.41 -16.00 -2.35
C ARG A 465 26.83 -16.31 -0.92
N LEU A 466 27.93 -16.99 -0.72
CA LEU A 466 28.52 -17.23 0.61
C LEU A 466 28.82 -15.92 1.34
N ARG A 467 29.44 -14.96 0.67
CA ARG A 467 29.73 -13.62 1.25
C ARG A 467 28.48 -12.86 1.63
N ARG A 468 27.40 -13.05 0.89
CA ARG A 468 26.13 -12.42 1.20
C ARG A 468 25.55 -12.88 2.54
N ILE A 469 25.64 -14.17 2.85
CA ILE A 469 24.95 -14.78 4.00
C ILE A 469 25.81 -15.03 5.23
N ILE A 470 27.13 -15.06 5.12
CA ILE A 470 28.03 -15.45 6.23
C ILE A 470 27.82 -14.62 7.49
N ASN A 471 27.38 -13.37 7.35
CA ASN A 471 27.10 -12.47 8.47
C ASN A 471 25.64 -11.96 8.49
N VAL A 472 24.72 -12.67 7.85
CA VAL A 472 23.28 -12.41 7.83
C VAL A 472 22.51 -13.68 8.19
N PRO A 473 21.96 -13.80 9.40
CA PRO A 473 21.98 -12.87 10.55
C PRO A 473 23.39 -12.56 11.08
N SER A 474 23.50 -11.48 11.85
CA SER A 474 24.79 -11.01 12.37
C SER A 474 25.49 -12.07 13.24
N ARG A 475 26.61 -12.59 12.76
CA ARG A 475 27.48 -13.56 13.46
C ARG A 475 28.76 -12.92 13.99
N LYS A 476 28.83 -11.59 13.95
CA LYS A 476 30.03 -10.84 14.35
C LYS A 476 31.29 -11.24 13.54
N ILE A 477 31.10 -11.63 12.29
CA ILE A 477 32.17 -11.87 11.33
C ILE A 477 32.33 -10.57 10.52
N GLY A 478 33.37 -9.79 10.83
CA GLY A 478 33.60 -8.50 10.21
C GLY A 478 34.09 -8.62 8.77
N GLY A 479 33.85 -7.58 7.93
CA GLY A 479 34.28 -7.53 6.52
C GLY A 479 35.76 -7.79 6.34
N ALA A 480 36.62 -7.19 7.18
CA ALA A 480 38.08 -7.41 7.14
C ALA A 480 38.49 -8.88 7.35
N SER A 481 37.71 -9.65 8.16
CA SER A 481 37.99 -11.08 8.34
C SER A 481 37.59 -11.89 7.10
N ILE A 482 36.49 -11.49 6.44
CA ILE A 482 36.05 -12.10 5.18
C ILE A 482 37.06 -11.82 4.06
N GLU A 483 37.55 -10.59 3.95
CA GLU A 483 38.57 -10.21 2.97
C GLU A 483 39.89 -11.01 3.16
N LYS A 484 40.32 -11.20 4.42
CA LYS A 484 41.49 -12.04 4.72
C LYS A 484 41.26 -13.49 4.31
N ALA A 485 40.07 -14.05 4.62
CA ALA A 485 39.76 -15.42 4.21
C ALA A 485 39.73 -15.57 2.68
N GLN A 486 39.23 -14.56 1.95
CA GLN A 486 39.29 -14.53 0.49
C GLN A 486 40.72 -14.47 -0.07
N ALA A 487 41.59 -13.66 0.54
CA ALA A 487 42.97 -13.58 0.12
C ALA A 487 43.69 -14.94 0.28
N ILE A 488 43.42 -15.66 1.37
CA ILE A 488 43.92 -17.00 1.62
C ILE A 488 43.34 -17.99 0.59
N ALA A 489 42.04 -17.97 0.34
CA ALA A 489 41.38 -18.82 -0.64
C ALA A 489 41.98 -18.63 -2.05
N ALA A 490 42.20 -17.38 -2.46
CA ALA A 490 42.83 -17.06 -3.72
C ALA A 490 44.28 -17.54 -3.80
N ALA A 491 45.05 -17.40 -2.70
CA ALA A 491 46.44 -17.84 -2.64
C ALA A 491 46.58 -19.37 -2.71
N GLU A 492 45.61 -20.11 -2.10
CA GLU A 492 45.63 -21.57 -2.11
C GLU A 492 44.86 -22.17 -3.30
N GLY A 493 44.19 -21.34 -4.13
CA GLY A 493 43.37 -21.82 -5.25
C GLY A 493 42.19 -22.69 -4.82
N ARG A 494 41.60 -22.39 -3.66
CA ARG A 494 40.50 -23.14 -3.04
C ARG A 494 39.29 -22.27 -2.86
N PRO A 495 38.05 -22.88 -2.85
CA PRO A 495 36.85 -22.12 -2.51
C PRO A 495 36.93 -21.46 -1.14
N LEU A 496 36.33 -20.29 -0.96
CA LEU A 496 36.29 -19.59 0.32
C LEU A 496 35.67 -20.43 1.43
N PHE A 497 34.66 -21.25 1.11
CA PHE A 497 34.02 -22.16 2.05
C PHE A 497 34.98 -23.16 2.70
N ASP A 498 35.94 -23.69 1.95
CA ASP A 498 36.97 -24.59 2.48
C ASP A 498 37.85 -23.92 3.51
N ILE A 499 38.22 -22.64 3.28
CA ILE A 499 38.99 -21.85 4.23
C ILE A 499 38.19 -21.58 5.51
N ILE A 500 36.88 -21.23 5.36
CA ILE A 500 35.97 -20.98 6.46
C ILE A 500 35.87 -22.22 7.39
N ARG A 501 35.73 -23.41 6.83
CA ARG A 501 35.63 -24.67 7.59
C ARG A 501 36.85 -25.02 8.43
N VAL A 502 37.97 -24.47 8.13
CA VAL A 502 39.25 -24.74 8.83
C VAL A 502 39.94 -23.45 9.27
N ALA A 503 39.13 -22.41 9.52
CA ALA A 503 39.63 -21.05 9.75
C ALA A 503 40.66 -20.94 10.90
N ARG A 504 40.56 -21.83 11.93
CA ARG A 504 41.57 -21.91 13.03
C ARG A 504 42.96 -22.27 12.57
N LYS A 505 43.14 -22.86 11.38
CA LYS A 505 44.46 -23.16 10.81
C LYS A 505 45.22 -21.90 10.38
N TYR A 506 44.51 -20.79 10.16
CA TYR A 506 45.08 -19.55 9.65
C TYR A 506 45.18 -18.51 10.78
N PRO A 507 46.38 -18.12 11.19
CA PRO A 507 46.60 -17.11 12.25
C PRO A 507 45.94 -15.77 11.96
N GLU A 508 45.83 -15.38 10.68
CA GLU A 508 45.20 -14.12 10.21
C GLU A 508 43.70 -14.05 10.52
N LEU A 509 43.02 -15.19 10.67
CA LEU A 509 41.60 -15.32 10.94
C LEU A 509 41.25 -15.52 12.43
N LYS A 510 42.26 -15.58 13.31
CA LYS A 510 42.12 -15.96 14.73
C LYS A 510 40.97 -15.26 15.44
N SER A 511 40.69 -13.99 15.15
CA SER A 511 39.62 -13.21 15.81
C SER A 511 38.20 -13.65 15.43
N ALA A 512 38.03 -14.28 14.27
CA ALA A 512 36.72 -14.71 13.75
C ALA A 512 36.67 -16.23 13.48
N ALA A 513 37.76 -16.96 13.64
CA ALA A 513 37.92 -18.33 13.19
C ALA A 513 36.84 -19.28 13.75
N GLY A 514 36.56 -19.22 15.06
CA GLY A 514 35.51 -20.07 15.65
C GLY A 514 34.13 -19.83 15.03
N ARG A 515 33.75 -18.54 14.87
CA ARG A 515 32.47 -18.17 14.28
C ARG A 515 32.36 -18.52 12.78
N MET A 516 33.49 -18.48 12.07
CA MET A 516 33.57 -18.95 10.68
C MET A 516 33.35 -20.47 10.60
N GLU A 517 34.05 -21.22 11.46
CA GLU A 517 33.87 -22.68 11.52
C GLU A 517 32.47 -23.09 11.95
N ASP A 518 31.87 -22.39 12.95
CA ASP A 518 30.49 -22.61 13.36
C ASP A 518 29.51 -22.40 12.19
N PHE A 519 29.72 -21.33 11.38
CA PHE A 519 28.93 -21.11 10.17
C PHE A 519 29.18 -22.21 9.10
N GLY A 520 30.43 -22.63 8.92
CA GLY A 520 30.75 -23.74 8.01
C GLY A 520 30.09 -25.04 8.43
N GLN A 521 30.05 -25.33 9.73
CA GLN A 521 29.35 -26.49 10.30
C GLN A 521 27.84 -26.42 10.05
N LEU A 522 27.21 -25.25 10.27
CA LEU A 522 25.79 -25.03 9.97
C LEU A 522 25.46 -25.38 8.51
N ILE A 523 26.26 -24.91 7.56
CA ILE A 523 26.02 -25.20 6.14
C ILE A 523 26.17 -26.70 5.85
N MET A 524 27.13 -27.39 6.47
CA MET A 524 27.30 -28.83 6.30
C MET A 524 26.16 -29.64 6.90
N GLU A 525 25.64 -29.25 8.07
CA GLU A 525 24.45 -29.86 8.68
C GLU A 525 23.22 -29.67 7.80
N LEU A 526 22.97 -28.48 7.31
CA LEU A 526 21.88 -28.20 6.39
C LEU A 526 22.02 -29.00 5.09
N ARG A 527 23.24 -29.15 4.58
CA ARG A 527 23.49 -29.96 3.38
C ARG A 527 23.15 -31.45 3.60
N SER A 528 23.45 -32.01 4.77
CA SER A 528 23.08 -33.41 5.06
C SER A 528 21.56 -33.57 5.16
N LEU A 529 20.85 -32.59 5.71
CA LEU A 529 19.38 -32.60 5.79
C LEU A 529 18.70 -32.43 4.44
N CYS A 530 19.38 -31.85 3.45
CA CYS A 530 18.80 -31.64 2.11
C CYS A 530 18.46 -32.95 1.40
N ASP A 531 19.23 -34.01 1.66
CA ASP A 531 19.03 -35.31 1.04
C ASP A 531 18.04 -36.21 1.87
N GLU A 532 17.71 -35.80 3.09
CA GLU A 532 16.88 -36.57 4.02
C GLU A 532 15.42 -36.08 4.09
N LEU A 533 15.18 -34.80 3.82
CA LEU A 533 13.88 -34.16 4.00
C LEU A 533 13.24 -33.78 2.67
N GLU A 534 11.92 -33.71 2.66
CA GLU A 534 11.19 -33.09 1.54
C GLU A 534 11.55 -31.59 1.44
N LEU A 535 11.58 -31.06 0.23
CA LEU A 535 12.14 -29.74 -0.07
C LEU A 535 11.46 -28.60 0.72
N VAL A 536 10.14 -28.68 0.97
CA VAL A 536 9.42 -27.69 1.78
C VAL A 536 9.81 -27.78 3.26
N GLU A 537 9.90 -28.99 3.80
CA GLU A 537 10.33 -29.22 5.18
C GLU A 537 11.78 -28.80 5.35
N PHE A 538 12.64 -29.16 4.41
CA PHE A 538 14.03 -28.72 4.36
C PHE A 538 14.16 -27.21 4.41
N TYR A 539 13.38 -26.48 3.59
CA TYR A 539 13.38 -25.02 3.61
C TYR A 539 12.97 -24.47 4.99
N GLY A 540 11.99 -25.06 5.63
CA GLY A 540 11.61 -24.72 7.00
C GLY A 540 12.78 -24.87 8.00
N ARG A 541 13.60 -25.95 7.85
CA ARG A 541 14.82 -26.13 8.65
C ARG A 541 15.89 -25.07 8.36
N VAL A 542 16.08 -24.71 7.10
CA VAL A 542 16.98 -23.62 6.72
C VAL A 542 16.56 -22.31 7.40
N CYS A 543 15.28 -21.96 7.39
CA CYS A 543 14.74 -20.78 8.03
C CYS A 543 15.02 -20.75 9.55
N GLN A 544 14.86 -21.89 10.24
CA GLN A 544 15.08 -22.00 11.69
C GLN A 544 16.57 -22.00 12.03
N MET A 545 17.34 -22.91 11.45
CA MET A 545 18.74 -23.13 11.82
C MET A 545 19.63 -21.95 11.42
N SER A 546 19.33 -21.26 10.33
CA SER A 546 20.06 -20.03 9.96
C SER A 546 19.88 -18.90 10.97
N GLY A 547 18.79 -18.93 11.77
CA GLY A 547 18.39 -17.84 12.67
C GLY A 547 17.77 -16.65 11.95
N TYR A 548 17.47 -16.76 10.64
CA TYR A 548 16.96 -15.63 9.84
C TYR A 548 15.55 -15.23 10.25
N VAL A 549 14.67 -16.20 10.42
CA VAL A 549 13.30 -15.97 10.92
C VAL A 549 13.32 -15.36 12.33
N GLN A 550 14.15 -15.89 13.22
CA GLN A 550 14.30 -15.34 14.58
C GLN A 550 14.76 -13.87 14.53
N MET A 551 15.74 -13.54 13.69
CA MET A 551 16.20 -12.15 13.50
C MET A 551 15.06 -11.21 13.07
N LEU A 552 14.18 -11.64 12.18
CA LEU A 552 13.05 -10.83 11.73
C LEU A 552 11.96 -10.71 12.79
N GLN A 553 11.69 -11.78 13.54
CA GLN A 553 10.72 -11.79 14.65
C GLN A 553 11.16 -10.90 15.82
N GLU A 554 12.44 -10.89 16.15
CA GLU A 554 13.01 -10.05 17.23
C GLU A 554 12.86 -8.55 16.93
N LYS A 555 12.87 -8.15 15.66
CA LYS A 555 12.72 -6.74 15.25
C LYS A 555 11.30 -6.20 15.40
N ASN A 556 10.30 -7.05 15.32
CA ASN A 556 8.86 -6.82 15.55
C ASN A 556 8.25 -5.52 14.99
N ASP A 557 8.84 -4.95 13.95
CA ASP A 557 8.33 -3.79 13.22
C ASP A 557 7.53 -4.19 11.97
N MET A 558 6.80 -3.26 11.38
CA MET A 558 5.93 -3.53 10.23
C MET A 558 6.70 -4.00 9.00
N GLU A 559 7.91 -3.47 8.76
CA GLU A 559 8.75 -3.89 7.63
C GLU A 559 9.33 -5.29 7.85
N SER A 560 9.81 -5.59 9.05
CA SER A 560 10.33 -6.93 9.37
C SER A 560 9.23 -7.98 9.33
N ARG A 561 7.99 -7.63 9.67
CA ARG A 561 6.83 -8.51 9.48
C ARG A 561 6.57 -8.78 7.99
N GLY A 562 6.57 -7.74 7.16
CA GLY A 562 6.45 -7.92 5.71
C GLY A 562 7.61 -8.72 5.10
N ARG A 563 8.83 -8.54 5.61
CA ARG A 563 9.98 -9.38 5.22
C ARG A 563 9.83 -10.83 5.69
N LEU A 564 9.31 -11.05 6.90
CA LEU A 564 9.02 -12.39 7.41
C LEU A 564 7.97 -13.09 6.53
N GLU A 565 6.89 -12.39 6.17
CA GLU A 565 5.89 -12.89 5.23
C GLU A 565 6.53 -13.29 3.88
N ASN A 566 7.45 -12.48 3.35
CA ASN A 566 8.15 -12.80 2.11
C ASN A 566 9.07 -14.03 2.24
N VAL A 567 9.77 -14.18 3.36
CA VAL A 567 10.58 -15.38 3.64
C VAL A 567 9.70 -16.63 3.74
N GLN A 568 8.56 -16.52 4.42
CA GLN A 568 7.61 -17.62 4.54
C GLN A 568 6.94 -17.95 3.20
N GLU A 569 6.66 -16.94 2.38
CA GLU A 569 6.05 -17.11 1.05
C GLU A 569 6.98 -17.83 0.04
N LEU A 570 8.29 -17.81 0.24
CA LEU A 570 9.20 -18.62 -0.57
C LEU A 570 8.91 -20.13 -0.44
N ALA A 571 8.37 -20.58 0.71
CA ALA A 571 7.90 -21.96 0.86
C ALA A 571 6.72 -22.27 -0.09
N SER A 572 5.83 -21.31 -0.32
CA SER A 572 4.74 -21.45 -1.30
C SER A 572 5.29 -21.58 -2.72
N SER A 573 6.37 -20.86 -3.06
CA SER A 573 7.04 -21.00 -4.37
C SER A 573 7.65 -22.40 -4.54
N ILE A 574 8.26 -22.96 -3.49
CA ILE A 574 8.81 -24.32 -3.50
C ILE A 574 7.68 -25.37 -3.68
N SER A 575 6.57 -25.21 -2.95
CA SER A 575 5.41 -26.10 -3.09
C SER A 575 4.82 -26.05 -4.51
N ALA A 576 4.65 -24.84 -5.05
CA ALA A 576 4.14 -24.67 -6.42
C ALA A 576 5.08 -25.28 -7.47
N PHE A 577 6.40 -25.20 -7.26
CA PHE A 577 7.38 -25.88 -8.10
C PHE A 577 7.19 -27.41 -8.07
N LEU A 578 7.06 -28.00 -6.89
CA LEU A 578 6.83 -29.43 -6.73
C LEU A 578 5.48 -29.89 -7.32
N GLU A 579 4.41 -29.09 -7.14
CA GLU A 579 3.09 -29.36 -7.73
C GLU A 579 3.08 -29.32 -9.26
N SER A 580 4.04 -28.62 -9.88
CA SER A 580 4.19 -28.57 -11.33
C SER A 580 4.74 -29.87 -11.94
N ASP A 581 5.03 -30.89 -11.13
CA ASP A 581 5.62 -32.18 -11.52
C ASP A 581 6.91 -32.01 -12.35
N PRO A 582 7.95 -31.35 -11.76
CA PRO A 582 9.19 -31.04 -12.48
C PRO A 582 10.00 -32.33 -12.73
N ASP A 583 10.76 -32.35 -13.83
CA ASP A 583 11.67 -33.49 -14.16
C ASP A 583 12.74 -33.70 -13.07
N ASP A 584 13.11 -32.64 -12.37
CA ASP A 584 14.06 -32.65 -11.24
C ASP A 584 13.43 -31.95 -10.01
N PRO A 585 12.75 -32.70 -9.11
CA PRO A 585 12.13 -32.15 -7.91
C PRO A 585 13.14 -31.84 -6.78
N SER A 586 14.42 -31.74 -7.09
CA SER A 586 15.48 -31.44 -6.13
C SER A 586 15.63 -29.94 -5.86
N LEU A 587 16.45 -29.61 -4.84
CA LEU A 587 16.86 -28.23 -4.57
C LEU A 587 17.55 -27.59 -5.78
N ALA A 588 18.38 -28.34 -6.50
CA ALA A 588 19.04 -27.84 -7.70
C ALA A 588 18.04 -27.51 -8.81
N GLY A 589 17.01 -28.38 -9.01
CA GLY A 589 15.91 -28.13 -9.94
C GLY A 589 15.13 -26.86 -9.59
N PHE A 590 14.79 -26.66 -8.35
CA PHE A 590 14.13 -25.42 -7.88
C PHE A 590 14.98 -24.17 -8.14
N LEU A 591 16.26 -24.21 -7.80
CA LEU A 591 17.16 -23.06 -8.01
C LEU A 591 17.36 -22.76 -9.50
N ASN A 592 17.37 -23.77 -10.37
CA ASN A 592 17.39 -23.59 -11.81
C ASN A 592 16.11 -22.94 -12.33
N ASP A 593 14.95 -23.37 -11.83
CA ASP A 593 13.67 -22.77 -12.16
C ASP A 593 13.64 -21.27 -11.77
N VAL A 594 14.06 -20.93 -10.54
CA VAL A 594 14.15 -19.54 -10.08
C VAL A 594 15.14 -18.72 -10.94
N ALA A 595 16.27 -19.27 -11.32
CA ALA A 595 17.25 -18.57 -12.15
C ALA A 595 16.69 -18.23 -13.53
N LEU A 596 16.00 -19.17 -14.15
CA LEU A 596 15.31 -18.94 -15.43
C LEU A 596 14.19 -17.91 -15.33
N TYR A 597 13.53 -17.88 -14.18
CA TYR A 597 12.50 -16.86 -13.87
C TYR A 597 13.07 -15.45 -13.86
N THR A 598 14.23 -15.24 -13.24
CA THR A 598 14.86 -13.93 -13.15
C THR A 598 15.42 -13.45 -14.49
N ASP A 599 15.86 -14.35 -15.37
CA ASP A 599 16.33 -14.02 -16.72
C ASP A 599 15.20 -13.49 -17.66
N LEU A 600 13.94 -13.83 -17.39
CA LEU A 600 12.80 -13.31 -18.15
C LEU A 600 12.49 -11.84 -17.84
N ASP A 601 13.06 -11.29 -16.76
CA ASP A 601 12.82 -9.92 -16.32
C ASP A 601 13.50 -8.83 -17.17
N GLY A 602 14.44 -9.17 -18.05
CA GLY A 602 15.25 -8.20 -18.80
C GLY A 602 14.55 -7.45 -19.94
N GLN A 603 13.22 -7.56 -20.14
CA GLN A 603 12.57 -7.10 -21.37
C GLN A 603 11.46 -6.05 -21.25
N SER A 604 11.18 -5.44 -20.09
CA SER A 604 10.06 -4.49 -20.04
C SER A 604 10.36 -3.15 -19.36
N ASP A 605 11.04 -2.28 -20.09
CA ASP A 605 11.06 -0.83 -19.81
C ASP A 605 10.00 -0.07 -20.65
N SER A 606 8.92 -0.73 -21.04
CA SER A 606 7.84 -0.06 -21.80
C SER A 606 6.83 0.58 -20.83
N ASP A 607 6.43 1.82 -21.10
CA ASP A 607 5.32 2.52 -20.41
C ASP A 607 3.97 1.77 -20.53
N ASN A 608 3.87 0.84 -21.46
CA ASN A 608 2.68 0.02 -21.68
C ASN A 608 2.82 -1.33 -20.99
N CYS A 609 2.56 -1.38 -19.68
CA CYS A 609 2.62 -2.58 -18.86
C CYS A 609 1.48 -2.60 -17.83
N VAL A 610 1.06 -3.80 -17.41
CA VAL A 610 0.08 -3.99 -16.34
C VAL A 610 0.68 -3.52 -15.00
N THR A 611 -0.11 -2.84 -14.19
CA THR A 611 0.36 -2.32 -12.91
C THR A 611 -0.10 -3.21 -11.75
N LEU A 612 0.84 -3.72 -10.97
CA LEU A 612 0.60 -4.50 -9.76
C LEU A 612 0.95 -3.63 -8.54
N MET A 613 0.05 -3.57 -7.54
CA MET A 613 0.31 -2.79 -6.34
C MET A 613 -0.57 -3.22 -5.16
N THR A 614 -0.20 -2.78 -3.97
CA THR A 614 -1.10 -2.92 -2.82
C THR A 614 -2.29 -1.97 -2.95
N MET A 615 -3.43 -2.31 -2.34
CA MET A 615 -4.62 -1.46 -2.31
C MET A 615 -4.31 -0.07 -1.72
N HIS A 616 -3.41 0.02 -0.74
CA HIS A 616 -2.97 1.29 -0.16
C HIS A 616 -2.22 2.17 -1.16
N SER A 617 -1.34 1.56 -1.97
CA SER A 617 -0.58 2.29 -2.99
C SER A 617 -1.46 2.78 -4.15
N ALA A 618 -2.66 2.23 -4.29
CA ALA A 618 -3.61 2.61 -5.33
C ALA A 618 -4.37 3.92 -5.01
N LYS A 619 -4.28 4.43 -3.77
CA LYS A 619 -4.91 5.71 -3.41
C LYS A 619 -4.37 6.84 -4.28
N GLY A 620 -5.28 7.64 -4.85
CA GLY A 620 -4.94 8.71 -5.78
C GLY A 620 -4.79 8.29 -7.24
N LEU A 621 -4.67 6.98 -7.54
CA LEU A 621 -4.57 6.46 -8.90
C LEU A 621 -5.94 6.04 -9.45
N GLU A 622 -5.99 5.76 -10.77
CA GLU A 622 -7.20 5.29 -11.46
C GLU A 622 -6.84 4.53 -12.74
N PHE A 623 -7.61 3.48 -13.04
CA PHE A 623 -7.37 2.59 -14.17
C PHE A 623 -8.70 2.21 -14.84
N ASP A 624 -8.67 1.90 -16.10
CA ASP A 624 -9.88 1.50 -16.83
C ASP A 624 -10.42 0.16 -16.31
N HIS A 625 -9.50 -0.79 -16.06
CA HIS A 625 -9.81 -2.14 -15.59
C HIS A 625 -9.06 -2.44 -14.31
N VAL A 626 -9.79 -2.76 -13.24
CA VAL A 626 -9.20 -3.06 -11.93
C VAL A 626 -9.57 -4.48 -11.51
N TYR A 627 -8.55 -5.21 -11.07
CA TYR A 627 -8.67 -6.54 -10.46
C TYR A 627 -8.29 -6.43 -8.99
N VAL A 628 -9.20 -6.81 -8.09
CA VAL A 628 -8.94 -6.88 -6.65
C VAL A 628 -8.83 -8.35 -6.26
N THR A 629 -7.62 -8.81 -5.97
CA THR A 629 -7.33 -10.23 -5.72
C THR A 629 -7.23 -10.54 -4.24
N GLY A 630 -7.55 -11.79 -3.87
CA GLY A 630 -7.47 -12.27 -2.50
C GLY A 630 -8.58 -11.75 -1.61
N MET A 631 -9.80 -11.67 -2.14
CA MET A 631 -11.00 -11.33 -1.37
C MET A 631 -11.45 -12.50 -0.52
N ASP A 632 -10.59 -12.91 0.42
CA ASP A 632 -10.78 -14.06 1.30
C ASP A 632 -10.74 -13.64 2.76
N GLU A 633 -11.64 -14.17 3.61
CA GLU A 633 -11.60 -13.95 5.07
C GLU A 633 -10.23 -14.34 5.64
N GLY A 634 -9.66 -13.46 6.47
CA GLY A 634 -8.32 -13.62 7.04
C GLY A 634 -7.17 -13.13 6.14
N VAL A 635 -7.45 -12.82 4.86
CA VAL A 635 -6.54 -12.13 3.94
C VAL A 635 -7.01 -10.69 3.74
N PHE A 636 -8.25 -10.52 3.31
CA PHE A 636 -8.91 -9.23 3.20
C PHE A 636 -10.43 -9.36 3.43
N PRO A 637 -10.93 -8.93 4.62
CA PRO A 637 -10.21 -8.29 5.72
C PRO A 637 -9.18 -9.20 6.39
N GLY A 638 -8.10 -8.59 6.89
CA GLY A 638 -7.04 -9.31 7.59
C GLY A 638 -7.47 -9.81 8.98
N ASN A 639 -6.79 -10.84 9.50
CA ASN A 639 -7.12 -11.46 10.79
C ASN A 639 -7.17 -10.47 11.98
N ARG A 640 -6.41 -9.37 11.92
CA ARG A 640 -6.38 -8.35 12.98
C ARG A 640 -7.69 -7.58 13.09
N ALA A 641 -8.37 -7.37 11.97
CA ALA A 641 -9.64 -6.68 11.94
C ALA A 641 -10.80 -7.53 12.53
N MET A 642 -10.55 -8.83 12.74
CA MET A 642 -11.55 -9.71 13.34
C MET A 642 -11.69 -9.40 14.83
N GLY A 643 -12.88 -8.93 15.23
CA GLY A 643 -13.19 -8.56 16.62
C GLY A 643 -12.96 -7.09 16.99
N GLU A 644 -12.32 -6.30 16.13
CA GLU A 644 -12.06 -4.88 16.32
C GLU A 644 -12.85 -4.05 15.31
N GLN A 645 -13.90 -3.36 15.77
CA GLN A 645 -14.83 -2.64 14.88
C GLN A 645 -14.10 -1.54 14.07
N GLU A 646 -13.24 -0.77 14.71
CA GLU A 646 -12.53 0.32 14.05
C GLU A 646 -11.55 -0.17 12.99
N GLU A 647 -10.86 -1.29 13.23
CA GLU A 647 -9.98 -1.93 12.25
C GLU A 647 -10.79 -2.48 11.07
N MET A 648 -11.96 -3.08 11.34
CA MET A 648 -12.86 -3.56 10.29
C MET A 648 -13.40 -2.42 9.43
N GLU A 649 -13.72 -1.29 10.03
CA GLU A 649 -14.13 -0.10 9.29
C GLU A 649 -13.01 0.46 8.42
N GLU A 650 -11.74 0.39 8.87
CA GLU A 650 -10.59 0.80 8.05
C GLU A 650 -10.37 -0.16 6.88
N GLU A 651 -10.42 -1.48 7.10
CA GLU A 651 -10.35 -2.46 6.01
C GLU A 651 -11.49 -2.25 5.00
N ARG A 652 -12.70 -1.90 5.45
CA ARG A 652 -13.83 -1.58 4.56
C ARG A 652 -13.60 -0.29 3.77
N ARG A 653 -13.00 0.74 4.36
CA ARG A 653 -12.56 1.93 3.62
C ARG A 653 -11.51 1.59 2.58
N LEU A 654 -10.60 0.68 2.92
CA LEU A 654 -9.59 0.19 1.95
C LEU A 654 -10.25 -0.55 0.79
N CYS A 655 -11.29 -1.37 1.05
CA CYS A 655 -12.09 -2.01 0.01
C CYS A 655 -12.77 -0.96 -0.88
N TYR A 656 -13.42 0.03 -0.28
CA TYR A 656 -14.03 1.16 -1.01
C TYR A 656 -13.01 1.92 -1.87
N VAL A 657 -11.81 2.18 -1.34
CA VAL A 657 -10.72 2.79 -2.11
C VAL A 657 -10.36 1.90 -3.30
N ALA A 658 -10.15 0.61 -3.12
CA ALA A 658 -9.79 -0.32 -4.18
C ALA A 658 -10.87 -0.36 -5.29
N MET A 659 -12.15 -0.48 -4.92
CA MET A 659 -13.28 -0.49 -5.85
C MET A 659 -13.36 0.79 -6.68
N THR A 660 -13.20 1.94 -6.03
CA THR A 660 -13.31 3.26 -6.66
C THR A 660 -12.08 3.66 -7.49
N ARG A 661 -11.09 2.77 -7.65
CA ARG A 661 -9.99 2.97 -8.63
C ARG A 661 -10.40 2.60 -10.03
N ALA A 662 -11.44 1.79 -10.19
CA ALA A 662 -11.94 1.35 -11.49
C ALA A 662 -12.76 2.43 -12.21
N ARG A 663 -12.45 2.64 -13.48
CA ARG A 663 -13.20 3.52 -14.37
C ARG A 663 -14.31 2.76 -15.09
N LYS A 664 -13.99 1.64 -15.75
CA LYS A 664 -14.88 0.90 -16.63
C LYS A 664 -15.30 -0.44 -16.05
N THR A 665 -14.36 -1.26 -15.60
CA THR A 665 -14.68 -2.60 -15.08
C THR A 665 -13.95 -2.88 -13.77
N LEU A 666 -14.65 -3.57 -12.88
CA LEU A 666 -14.12 -4.06 -11.62
C LEU A 666 -14.32 -5.57 -11.55
N THR A 667 -13.23 -6.29 -11.35
CA THR A 667 -13.22 -7.74 -11.11
C THR A 667 -12.63 -8.01 -9.74
N MET A 668 -13.35 -8.77 -8.90
CA MET A 668 -12.91 -9.14 -7.56
C MET A 668 -12.78 -10.66 -7.51
N THR A 669 -11.67 -11.18 -6.97
CA THR A 669 -11.43 -12.62 -6.96
C THR A 669 -11.21 -13.15 -5.56
N ASN A 670 -11.74 -14.35 -5.32
CA ASN A 670 -11.54 -15.10 -4.09
C ASN A 670 -11.25 -16.57 -4.42
N VAL A 671 -10.71 -17.33 -3.47
CA VAL A 671 -10.35 -18.71 -3.67
C VAL A 671 -11.01 -19.63 -2.66
N ARG A 672 -11.12 -20.94 -3.01
CA ARG A 672 -11.64 -21.97 -2.09
C ARG A 672 -10.58 -22.42 -1.09
N GLN A 673 -9.32 -22.39 -1.50
CA GLN A 673 -8.16 -22.66 -0.67
C GLN A 673 -7.00 -21.79 -1.14
N ARG A 674 -6.21 -21.32 -0.21
CA ARG A 674 -5.03 -20.50 -0.50
C ARG A 674 -3.82 -21.06 0.21
N MET A 675 -2.75 -21.19 -0.52
CA MET A 675 -1.43 -21.42 0.06
C MET A 675 -0.83 -20.08 0.46
N LEU A 676 -0.58 -19.94 1.73
CA LEU A 676 0.14 -18.79 2.31
C LEU A 676 1.20 -19.36 3.23
N PHE A 677 2.42 -18.85 3.11
CA PHE A 677 3.53 -19.22 3.98
C PHE A 677 3.83 -20.72 4.01
N GLY A 678 3.63 -21.40 2.86
CA GLY A 678 3.84 -22.83 2.71
C GLY A 678 2.76 -23.73 3.30
N GLN A 679 1.63 -23.16 3.75
CA GLN A 679 0.49 -23.90 4.26
C GLN A 679 -0.76 -23.61 3.44
N THR A 680 -1.44 -24.66 2.99
CA THR A 680 -2.70 -24.53 2.27
C THR A 680 -3.87 -24.58 3.24
N GLU A 681 -4.63 -23.51 3.28
CA GLU A 681 -5.81 -23.36 4.14
C GLU A 681 -7.07 -23.18 3.30
N PRO A 682 -8.20 -23.82 3.68
CA PRO A 682 -9.49 -23.50 3.10
C PRO A 682 -9.87 -22.05 3.44
N LYS A 683 -10.40 -21.31 2.47
CA LYS A 683 -10.81 -19.91 2.64
C LYS A 683 -12.31 -19.73 2.39
N MET A 684 -12.86 -18.79 3.14
CA MET A 684 -14.22 -18.31 2.91
C MET A 684 -14.14 -17.01 2.09
N PRO A 685 -15.13 -16.74 1.22
CA PRO A 685 -15.20 -15.44 0.56
C PRO A 685 -15.20 -14.30 1.57
N SER A 686 -14.57 -13.21 1.24
CA SER A 686 -14.60 -11.97 2.04
C SER A 686 -16.03 -11.50 2.27
N ARG A 687 -16.36 -11.10 3.50
CA ARG A 687 -17.66 -10.50 3.83
C ARG A 687 -17.99 -9.27 2.99
N PHE A 688 -16.98 -8.54 2.51
CA PHE A 688 -17.18 -7.39 1.65
C PHE A 688 -17.82 -7.75 0.30
N LEU A 689 -17.64 -8.99 -0.18
CA LEU A 689 -18.31 -9.47 -1.40
C LEU A 689 -19.82 -9.69 -1.17
N GLU A 690 -20.20 -10.09 0.03
CA GLU A 690 -21.61 -10.29 0.40
C GLU A 690 -22.34 -8.98 0.67
N GLU A 691 -21.61 -7.89 0.93
CA GLU A 691 -22.15 -6.55 1.11
C GLU A 691 -22.54 -5.87 -0.23
N ILE A 692 -22.16 -6.46 -1.38
CA ILE A 692 -22.51 -5.94 -2.71
C ILE A 692 -23.90 -6.44 -3.11
N PRO A 693 -24.83 -5.56 -3.54
CA PRO A 693 -26.16 -5.95 -4.01
C PRO A 693 -26.09 -6.89 -5.22
N ALA A 694 -26.99 -7.87 -5.26
CA ALA A 694 -27.00 -8.89 -6.30
C ALA A 694 -27.22 -8.32 -7.71
N GLU A 695 -27.95 -7.21 -7.83
CA GLU A 695 -28.20 -6.49 -9.08
C GLU A 695 -26.95 -5.81 -9.65
N ASN A 696 -25.97 -5.47 -8.81
CA ASN A 696 -24.75 -4.77 -9.22
C ASN A 696 -23.56 -5.73 -9.44
N MET A 697 -23.76 -7.07 -9.25
CA MET A 697 -22.68 -8.04 -9.40
C MET A 697 -23.04 -9.22 -10.29
N ARG A 698 -22.01 -9.84 -10.84
CA ARG A 698 -22.07 -11.14 -11.52
C ARG A 698 -21.08 -12.08 -10.86
N TRP A 699 -21.57 -13.07 -10.09
CA TRP A 699 -20.71 -14.00 -9.37
C TRP A 699 -20.49 -15.29 -10.16
N LEU A 700 -19.27 -15.54 -10.58
CA LEU A 700 -18.83 -16.72 -11.32
C LEU A 700 -18.26 -17.76 -10.35
N GLY A 701 -18.86 -18.97 -10.32
CA GLY A 701 -18.40 -20.06 -9.45
C GLY A 701 -18.74 -19.85 -7.96
N LYS A 702 -19.82 -19.12 -7.66
CA LYS A 702 -20.29 -18.90 -6.29
C LYS A 702 -20.35 -20.23 -5.52
N PRO A 703 -19.74 -20.33 -4.31
CA PRO A 703 -19.88 -21.51 -3.49
C PRO A 703 -21.35 -21.75 -3.16
N GLU A 704 -21.87 -22.94 -3.46
CA GLU A 704 -23.20 -23.30 -2.95
C GLU A 704 -23.16 -23.32 -1.42
N PRO A 705 -24.14 -22.73 -0.73
CA PRO A 705 -24.25 -22.89 0.69
C PRO A 705 -24.31 -24.40 0.98
N ARG A 706 -23.37 -24.91 1.78
CA ARG A 706 -23.49 -26.28 2.27
C ARG A 706 -24.86 -26.38 2.89
N LYS A 707 -25.77 -27.16 2.30
CA LYS A 707 -27.01 -27.56 2.95
C LYS A 707 -26.60 -28.08 4.31
N ALA A 708 -26.98 -27.38 5.36
CA ALA A 708 -26.85 -27.91 6.71
C ALA A 708 -27.40 -29.33 6.63
N LEU A 709 -26.56 -30.31 6.96
CA LEU A 709 -27.05 -31.67 7.17
C LEU A 709 -28.19 -31.49 8.15
N GLN A 710 -29.43 -31.56 7.65
CA GLN A 710 -30.57 -31.76 8.50
C GLN A 710 -30.28 -33.09 9.19
N TRP A 711 -29.89 -33.00 10.42
CA TRP A 711 -29.99 -34.13 11.30
C TRP A 711 -31.47 -34.42 11.32
N ASP A 712 -31.89 -35.50 10.67
CA ASP A 712 -33.23 -36.04 10.80
C ASP A 712 -33.39 -36.36 12.27
N ASP A 713 -34.11 -35.47 12.99
CA ASP A 713 -34.64 -35.67 14.33
C ASP A 713 -35.76 -36.69 14.27
N ASN A 714 -35.47 -37.86 13.71
CA ASN A 714 -36.42 -39.00 13.71
C ASN A 714 -35.92 -40.07 14.67
N TRP A 715 -35.69 -39.65 15.92
CA TRP A 715 -35.71 -40.57 17.05
C TRP A 715 -36.95 -40.25 17.84
N ASN A 716 -38.08 -40.76 17.30
CA ASN A 716 -39.33 -40.73 18.04
C ASN A 716 -39.41 -41.96 18.89
N ASP A 717 -39.60 -41.71 20.17
CA ASP A 717 -40.30 -42.46 21.19
C ASP A 717 -40.25 -43.99 21.18
N SER A 718 -39.52 -44.51 22.11
CA SER A 718 -40.02 -45.57 22.98
C SER A 718 -39.06 -45.78 24.16
N TRP A 719 -39.35 -45.17 25.27
CA TRP A 719 -39.33 -45.79 26.60
C TRP A 719 -39.71 -44.80 27.70
N SER A 720 -40.94 -44.90 28.08
CA SER A 720 -41.44 -44.44 29.36
C SER A 720 -40.92 -45.35 30.47
N GLY A 721 -40.45 -44.81 31.54
CA GLY A 721 -40.25 -45.58 32.76
C GLY A 721 -39.24 -45.01 33.74
N GLY A 722 -39.65 -44.18 34.67
CA GLY A 722 -39.36 -44.34 36.10
C GLY A 722 -38.08 -43.77 36.68
N TRP A 723 -38.19 -42.62 37.31
CA TRP A 723 -37.73 -42.27 38.66
C TRP A 723 -36.36 -42.73 39.20
N GLY A 724 -35.56 -41.82 39.70
CA GLY A 724 -34.61 -42.11 40.74
C GLY A 724 -33.43 -41.20 40.87
N SER A 725 -33.51 -40.28 41.77
CA SER A 725 -32.50 -39.38 42.33
C SER A 725 -31.16 -40.01 42.68
N THR A 726 -30.18 -39.12 42.71
CA THR A 726 -29.05 -39.00 43.67
C THR A 726 -27.69 -39.60 43.33
N THR A 727 -26.73 -38.77 43.58
CA THR A 727 -25.38 -38.87 44.20
C THR A 727 -24.16 -39.15 43.34
N ARG A 728 -23.26 -38.17 43.42
CA ARG A 728 -21.78 -38.21 43.58
C ARG A 728 -21.09 -39.56 43.54
N GLY A 729 -20.00 -39.65 42.80
CA GLY A 729 -18.98 -40.68 43.01
C GLY A 729 -17.86 -40.72 42.00
N THR A 730 -16.79 -40.06 42.32
CA THR A 730 -15.34 -40.41 42.24
C THR A 730 -14.82 -41.37 41.15
N TYR A 731 -13.74 -40.89 40.58
CA TYR A 731 -12.70 -41.58 39.81
C TYR A 731 -12.43 -43.03 40.12
N LYS A 732 -12.22 -43.83 39.05
CA LYS A 732 -11.21 -44.92 39.07
C LYS A 732 -10.73 -45.27 37.65
N THR A 733 -9.45 -45.12 37.48
CA THR A 733 -8.59 -45.74 36.47
C THR A 733 -8.69 -47.27 36.48
N GLN A 734 -8.81 -47.89 35.29
CA GLN A 734 -8.40 -49.29 35.13
C GLN A 734 -7.75 -49.55 33.78
N GLU A 735 -6.49 -49.97 33.87
CA GLU A 735 -5.71 -50.63 32.83
C GLU A 735 -6.40 -51.92 32.37
N VAL A 736 -6.39 -52.20 31.09
CA VAL A 736 -6.61 -53.54 30.53
C VAL A 736 -5.65 -53.85 29.42
N LYS A 737 -5.02 -54.97 29.63
CA LYS A 737 -3.94 -55.67 28.95
C LYS A 737 -4.13 -55.90 27.46
N GLN A 738 -2.98 -55.91 26.81
CA GLN A 738 -2.73 -56.47 25.47
C GLN A 738 -3.26 -57.89 25.30
N GLN A 739 -3.88 -58.15 24.17
CA GLN A 739 -3.83 -59.49 23.54
C GLN A 739 -3.70 -59.34 22.02
N THR A 740 -2.56 -59.74 21.55
CA THR A 740 -2.15 -60.07 20.20
C THR A 740 -3.06 -61.11 19.53
N ARG A 741 -3.55 -60.85 18.33
CA ARG A 741 -3.71 -61.87 17.30
C ARG A 741 -3.71 -61.29 15.90
N GLN A 742 -2.73 -61.68 15.13
CA GLN A 742 -2.54 -61.47 13.69
C GLN A 742 -3.61 -62.19 12.85
N LYS A 743 -4.12 -61.57 11.83
CA LYS A 743 -4.26 -62.12 10.46
C LYS A 743 -4.61 -61.00 9.46
N PRO A 744 -4.10 -61.03 8.24
CA PRO A 744 -4.14 -59.93 7.28
C PRO A 744 -5.44 -59.98 6.50
N LEU A 745 -6.11 -58.83 6.39
CA LEU A 745 -7.19 -58.60 5.43
C LEU A 745 -6.69 -57.63 4.37
N GLN A 746 -6.71 -58.14 3.16
CA GLN A 746 -6.46 -57.38 1.92
C GLN A 746 -7.42 -56.18 1.86
N HIS A 747 -6.88 -54.97 1.88
CA HIS A 747 -7.64 -53.77 1.55
C HIS A 747 -7.56 -53.49 0.06
N THR A 748 -8.63 -53.83 -0.65
CA THR A 748 -8.92 -53.19 -1.94
C THR A 748 -9.42 -51.78 -1.65
N ALA A 749 -8.54 -50.83 -1.70
CA ALA A 749 -8.90 -49.41 -1.65
C ALA A 749 -9.39 -48.97 -3.04
N ALA A 750 -10.71 -48.95 -3.22
CA ALA A 750 -11.33 -48.23 -4.32
C ALA A 750 -11.43 -46.78 -3.96
N THR A 751 -10.35 -46.03 -4.11
CA THR A 751 -10.41 -44.59 -4.18
C THR A 751 -11.06 -44.16 -5.48
N ARG A 752 -12.29 -43.72 -5.43
CA ARG A 752 -12.91 -42.95 -6.51
C ARG A 752 -12.17 -41.62 -6.61
N ARG A 753 -11.13 -41.58 -7.45
CA ARG A 753 -10.63 -40.34 -8.01
C ARG A 753 -11.76 -39.74 -8.83
N ALA A 754 -12.13 -38.48 -8.50
CA ALA A 754 -12.82 -37.64 -9.46
C ALA A 754 -11.95 -37.55 -10.73
N PRO A 755 -12.54 -37.57 -11.94
CA PRO A 755 -11.74 -37.50 -13.14
C PRO A 755 -11.01 -36.14 -13.12
N ALA A 756 -9.69 -36.20 -13.04
CA ALA A 756 -8.83 -35.11 -13.43
C ALA A 756 -9.24 -34.73 -14.86
N ALA A 757 -9.51 -33.46 -15.07
CA ALA A 757 -9.65 -32.94 -16.42
C ALA A 757 -8.41 -33.40 -17.20
N ALA A 758 -8.64 -34.17 -18.25
CA ALA A 758 -7.59 -34.74 -19.10
C ALA A 758 -6.71 -33.56 -19.52
N SER A 759 -5.45 -33.54 -19.10
CA SER A 759 -4.44 -32.67 -19.65
C SER A 759 -4.39 -32.96 -21.14
N ALA A 760 -4.77 -31.96 -21.95
CA ALA A 760 -4.57 -32.05 -23.39
C ALA A 760 -3.10 -32.40 -23.64
N PRO A 761 -2.77 -33.28 -24.60
CA PRO A 761 -1.39 -33.60 -24.88
C PRO A 761 -0.64 -32.33 -25.23
N LEU A 762 0.52 -32.12 -24.59
CA LEU A 762 1.41 -31.00 -24.87
C LEU A 762 1.63 -30.90 -26.38
N MET A 763 1.33 -29.73 -26.94
CA MET A 763 1.57 -29.44 -28.35
C MET A 763 3.06 -29.61 -28.62
N GLN A 764 3.43 -30.57 -29.48
CA GLN A 764 4.83 -30.72 -29.87
C GLN A 764 5.21 -29.63 -30.87
N LEU A 765 6.08 -28.74 -30.46
CA LEU A 765 6.65 -27.68 -31.27
C LEU A 765 8.15 -27.91 -31.48
N SER A 766 8.63 -27.54 -32.66
CA SER A 766 10.06 -27.57 -33.03
C SER A 766 10.50 -26.20 -33.53
N ALA A 767 11.78 -25.92 -33.45
CA ALA A 767 12.33 -24.71 -34.09
C ALA A 767 11.99 -24.69 -35.58
N GLY A 768 11.48 -23.59 -36.08
CA GLY A 768 10.98 -23.43 -37.45
C GLY A 768 9.45 -23.59 -37.61
N ASP A 769 8.74 -24.05 -36.57
CA ASP A 769 7.28 -24.15 -36.63
C ASP A 769 6.63 -22.77 -36.67
N GLN A 770 5.62 -22.62 -37.53
CA GLN A 770 4.78 -21.44 -37.52
C GLN A 770 3.64 -21.60 -36.51
N VAL A 771 3.44 -20.58 -35.70
CA VAL A 771 2.43 -20.58 -34.63
C VAL A 771 1.64 -19.28 -34.64
N ARG A 772 0.41 -19.35 -34.17
CA ARG A 772 -0.43 -18.17 -33.93
C ARG A 772 -0.78 -18.10 -32.46
N HIS A 773 -0.38 -17.01 -31.80
CA HIS A 773 -0.77 -16.72 -30.43
C HIS A 773 -1.95 -15.75 -30.40
N SER A 774 -2.93 -16.00 -29.56
CA SER A 774 -4.16 -15.19 -29.48
C SER A 774 -3.91 -13.71 -29.26
N ALA A 775 -2.90 -13.34 -28.44
CA ALA A 775 -2.54 -11.94 -28.14
C ALA A 775 -1.40 -11.39 -28.99
N PHE A 776 -0.46 -12.23 -29.47
CA PHE A 776 0.77 -11.75 -30.15
C PHE A 776 0.73 -11.93 -31.67
N GLY A 777 -0.29 -12.62 -32.20
CA GLY A 777 -0.43 -12.83 -33.65
C GLY A 777 0.39 -14.02 -34.18
N GLN A 778 0.74 -13.98 -35.46
CA GLN A 778 1.57 -15.00 -36.10
C GLN A 778 3.05 -14.80 -35.76
N GLY A 779 3.77 -15.93 -35.67
CA GLY A 779 5.19 -15.95 -35.41
C GLY A 779 5.82 -17.29 -35.70
N MET A 780 7.14 -17.34 -35.69
CA MET A 780 7.94 -18.55 -35.91
C MET A 780 8.69 -18.94 -34.65
N VAL A 781 8.66 -20.21 -34.31
CA VAL A 781 9.40 -20.76 -33.16
C VAL A 781 10.90 -20.75 -33.50
N LEU A 782 11.68 -20.03 -32.73
CA LEU A 782 13.13 -19.94 -32.89
C LEU A 782 13.85 -21.06 -32.11
N SER A 783 13.41 -21.37 -30.92
CA SER A 783 13.97 -22.41 -30.09
C SER A 783 12.94 -23.01 -29.15
N VAL A 784 13.13 -24.29 -28.81
CA VAL A 784 12.35 -25.02 -27.80
C VAL A 784 13.32 -25.64 -26.82
N ARG A 785 13.22 -25.29 -25.54
CA ARG A 785 14.04 -25.84 -24.46
C ARG A 785 13.14 -26.59 -23.49
N PRO A 786 13.25 -27.91 -23.37
CA PRO A 786 12.51 -28.68 -22.37
C PRO A 786 12.87 -28.21 -20.94
N MET A 787 11.87 -28.11 -20.08
CA MET A 787 12.02 -27.66 -18.69
C MET A 787 11.00 -28.40 -17.81
N GLY A 788 11.45 -29.35 -17.04
CA GLY A 788 10.72 -30.00 -15.94
C GLY A 788 9.22 -30.25 -16.21
N GLY A 789 8.88 -31.06 -17.23
CA GLY A 789 7.48 -31.33 -17.59
C GLY A 789 6.76 -30.20 -18.35
N ASP A 790 7.45 -29.13 -18.77
CA ASP A 790 7.02 -28.08 -19.67
C ASP A 790 8.12 -27.77 -20.71
N ALA A 791 7.97 -26.76 -21.56
CA ALA A 791 9.01 -26.29 -22.45
C ALA A 791 8.98 -24.77 -22.58
N LEU A 792 10.14 -24.14 -22.50
CA LEU A 792 10.33 -22.75 -22.84
C LEU A 792 10.48 -22.64 -24.35
N ILE A 793 9.56 -21.95 -25.01
CA ILE A 793 9.64 -21.68 -26.44
C ILE A 793 9.98 -20.22 -26.66
N GLU A 794 10.86 -19.97 -27.61
CA GLU A 794 11.19 -18.63 -28.07
C GLU A 794 10.55 -18.45 -29.47
N VAL A 795 9.66 -17.46 -29.57
CA VAL A 795 8.87 -17.24 -30.78
C VAL A 795 9.07 -15.81 -31.28
N ALA A 796 9.47 -15.67 -32.53
CA ALA A 796 9.52 -14.38 -33.23
C ALA A 796 8.14 -14.09 -33.83
N PHE A 797 7.41 -13.16 -33.25
CA PHE A 797 6.11 -12.72 -33.72
C PHE A 797 6.23 -11.53 -34.65
N ASP A 798 5.44 -11.49 -35.72
CA ASP A 798 5.49 -10.45 -36.76
C ASP A 798 5.23 -9.04 -36.23
N LYS A 799 4.36 -8.91 -35.22
CA LYS A 799 3.90 -7.60 -34.70
C LYS A 799 4.60 -7.13 -33.43
N VAL A 800 5.11 -8.05 -32.61
CA VAL A 800 5.60 -7.74 -31.25
C VAL A 800 7.03 -8.21 -30.98
N GLY A 801 7.74 -8.67 -32.03
CA GLY A 801 9.11 -9.16 -31.94
C GLY A 801 9.22 -10.51 -31.20
N THR A 802 10.44 -10.84 -30.76
CA THR A 802 10.70 -12.14 -30.12
C THR A 802 10.19 -12.19 -28.70
N LYS A 803 9.47 -13.27 -28.34
CA LYS A 803 8.94 -13.54 -26.99
C LYS A 803 9.34 -14.93 -26.54
N LYS A 804 9.61 -15.05 -25.23
CA LYS A 804 9.83 -16.34 -24.57
C LYS A 804 8.55 -16.74 -23.82
N LEU A 805 8.01 -17.92 -24.09
CA LEU A 805 6.74 -18.40 -23.56
C LEU A 805 6.92 -19.80 -22.97
N MET A 806 6.21 -20.11 -21.90
CA MET A 806 6.10 -21.46 -21.39
C MET A 806 5.00 -22.22 -22.12
N LEU A 807 5.30 -23.36 -22.70
CA LEU A 807 4.43 -24.08 -23.64
C LEU A 807 3.12 -24.53 -23.01
N LYS A 808 3.13 -25.02 -21.76
CA LYS A 808 1.88 -25.39 -21.05
C LYS A 808 0.96 -24.18 -20.86
N ALA A 809 1.50 -23.05 -20.47
CA ALA A 809 0.70 -21.84 -20.26
C ALA A 809 0.26 -21.21 -21.58
N ALA A 810 1.18 -21.12 -22.55
CA ALA A 810 0.90 -20.60 -23.87
C ALA A 810 0.00 -21.53 -24.71
N GLY A 811 0.00 -22.85 -24.46
CA GLY A 811 -0.75 -23.85 -25.22
C GLY A 811 -2.26 -23.58 -25.30
N ALA A 812 -2.85 -22.95 -24.27
CA ALA A 812 -4.25 -22.50 -24.31
C ALA A 812 -4.50 -21.34 -25.29
N HIS A 813 -3.46 -20.60 -25.66
CA HIS A 813 -3.50 -19.39 -26.47
C HIS A 813 -2.68 -19.49 -27.75
N LEU A 814 -2.01 -20.61 -27.96
CA LEU A 814 -1.11 -20.85 -29.08
C LEU A 814 -1.68 -21.98 -29.97
N THR A 815 -1.66 -21.75 -31.27
CA THR A 815 -2.08 -22.73 -32.26
C THR A 815 -0.94 -22.92 -33.25
N LYS A 816 -0.55 -24.17 -33.54
CA LYS A 816 0.39 -24.46 -34.62
C LYS A 816 -0.33 -24.29 -35.95
N LEU A 817 0.29 -23.58 -36.91
CA LEU A 817 -0.25 -23.26 -38.22
C LEU A 817 0.14 -24.33 -39.23
#